data_0252bf54f6fa887003aab813768028dd
#
_entry.id   0252bf54f6fa887003aab813768028dd
#
_cell.length_a   1.000
_cell.length_b   1.000
_cell.length_c   1.000
_cell.angle_alpha   90.00
_cell.angle_beta   90.00
_cell.angle_gamma   90.00
#
_symmetry.space_group_name_H-M   'P 1'
#
loop_
_entity.id
_entity.type
_entity.pdbx_description
1 polymer ?
#
loop_
_entity_poly.entity_id
_entity_poly.type
_entity_poly.pdbx_seq_one_letter_code
_entity_poly.pdbx_strand_id
1 'polypeptide(L)'
;ARASIDARVASGDARIGARATAAIAPGRAARVGRQSCAQTVRKGRSVATRRRADAMGRPSAEDVREAYAREALHRASTTLGANRARAGATFAFERLRYEVETTRDGEKATTTKTILRDVTGSARPGEVLALMGPTGSGKTSLLNALAGRTPLGGTLRGTITVDDAGRDETFMREKVAYVMQEELLFPFLSVEETLTLHCRLRRARLSEAEVAASVEEIVAELGLAKVRASPVGRPGGLPRGVSGGERKRVNIGVEMVGDPEALFLDEPTSGLDSFQAQRVVYALRQLAAVGRTVVCTIHQPRSSIYGMFDQLLLISEGRLLYIGEAKDAVGYFASLRFECPNLTNPADYFMDITSLDARNPEREKSSRERIEFFATEAMTRRLGEKAVASALEQHRARSAAPTEYDPTHASWIQQFVLLVRRGLINQRRDFIGVRVTLALEMMYALIVSALFRGVGHDQKGVQDRIGCLFFVVLNVAYTSALPAINVFAGEKGIVVRERASGAYKWSSYYMSKYVTELPRLIPRLIFCALVYWIVGLRKTQYNFWIFVAIIIAEAMSLTALGLLMASAMPIGAALALGPACITIFTLFGGIYLNIDSIPAGARWIRFMDPIFYAYSALVSNEFGGDPIAFSCESSTTRCLETGAAVLELYAFEDVKVGIQIMAQYLLQIGIHFFAFNALRRTSKQYMPLSALTGNRDGDDDPVAKKDFQTV
;
A
#
# COMPACT_ATOMS: atom_id res chain seq x y z
N ALA A 1 -22.85 34.40 5.10
CA ALA A 1 -24.05 34.53 5.92
C ALA A 1 -24.06 33.41 6.95
N ARG A 2 -23.70 33.79 8.16
CA ARG A 2 -23.92 33.02 9.38
C ARG A 2 -25.38 33.19 9.79
N ALA A 3 -25.93 32.18 10.39
CA ALA A 3 -26.79 32.15 11.55
C ALA A 3 -28.00 31.24 11.40
N SER A 4 -28.15 30.47 12.47
CA SER A 4 -29.36 29.91 13.08
C SER A 4 -29.98 28.67 12.45
N ILE A 5 -29.92 27.57 13.20
CA ILE A 5 -31.08 26.91 13.82
C ILE A 5 -30.54 26.01 14.93
N ASP A 6 -30.58 26.55 16.15
CA ASP A 6 -30.68 25.78 17.39
C ASP A 6 -32.17 25.66 17.78
N ALA A 7 -32.43 24.65 18.56
CA ALA A 7 -33.65 24.43 19.36
C ALA A 7 -34.80 23.66 18.71
N ARG A 8 -34.90 22.39 19.08
CA ARG A 8 -36.07 21.85 19.84
C ARG A 8 -35.84 20.37 20.20
N VAL A 9 -35.36 20.18 21.40
CA VAL A 9 -35.59 18.98 22.20
C VAL A 9 -36.55 19.38 23.29
N ALA A 10 -37.68 18.71 23.40
CA ALA A 10 -38.26 18.28 24.67
C ALA A 10 -39.66 17.70 24.45
N SER A 11 -39.88 16.61 25.15
CA SER A 11 -41.17 16.13 25.70
C SER A 11 -42.10 15.32 24.81
N GLY A 12 -42.45 14.15 25.36
CA GLY A 12 -43.76 13.56 25.18
C GLY A 12 -43.79 12.04 25.08
N ASP A 13 -43.65 11.41 26.19
CA ASP A 13 -44.39 10.26 26.73
C ASP A 13 -45.39 9.45 25.86
N ALA A 14 -45.22 8.15 26.04
CA ALA A 14 -46.20 7.16 26.50
C ALA A 14 -47.05 6.33 25.52
N ARG A 15 -46.84 5.02 25.67
CA ARG A 15 -47.85 3.94 25.82
C ARG A 15 -48.55 3.30 24.62
N ILE A 16 -48.67 1.97 24.86
CA ILE A 16 -49.69 1.00 24.34
C ILE A 16 -49.18 0.21 23.11
N GLY A 17 -49.13 -1.10 23.08
CA GLY A 17 -49.80 -2.15 23.83
C GLY A 17 -49.48 -3.52 23.25
N ALA A 18 -49.51 -4.42 24.07
CA ALA A 18 -49.56 -5.84 24.19
C ALA A 18 -50.28 -6.68 23.10
N ARG A 19 -49.91 -7.98 23.14
CA ARG A 19 -50.58 -9.21 22.66
C ARG A 19 -50.26 -9.63 21.21
N ALA A 20 -49.85 -10.86 20.93
CA ALA A 20 -50.48 -12.10 21.36
C ALA A 20 -49.51 -13.29 21.30
N THR A 21 -49.64 -14.12 22.28
CA THR A 21 -49.24 -15.51 22.46
C THR A 21 -49.80 -16.47 21.41
N ALA A 22 -49.06 -17.48 21.00
CA ALA A 22 -49.62 -18.80 20.78
C ALA A 22 -48.54 -19.89 20.97
N ALA A 23 -48.79 -20.70 21.93
CA ALA A 23 -48.13 -21.95 22.27
C ALA A 23 -48.53 -23.07 21.30
N ILE A 24 -47.67 -24.06 21.13
CA ILE A 24 -48.02 -25.49 21.04
C ILE A 24 -46.77 -26.32 21.40
N ALA A 25 -46.85 -27.11 22.45
CA ALA A 25 -46.13 -28.34 22.75
C ALA A 25 -47.14 -29.49 22.71
N PRO A 26 -46.87 -30.76 23.01
CA PRO A 26 -45.64 -31.60 23.03
C PRO A 26 -45.88 -33.03 22.42
N GLY A 27 -44.86 -33.84 22.37
CA GLY A 27 -44.98 -35.32 22.15
C GLY A 27 -43.66 -36.02 22.37
N ARG A 28 -43.48 -36.64 23.53
CA ARG A 28 -43.47 -38.06 23.94
C ARG A 28 -42.51 -38.92 23.05
N ALA A 29 -41.69 -39.78 23.55
CA ALA A 29 -41.28 -40.42 24.83
C ALA A 29 -40.37 -41.60 24.45
N ALA A 30 -39.47 -41.97 25.30
CA ALA A 30 -39.09 -43.30 25.79
C ALA A 30 -37.60 -43.27 26.25
N ARG A 31 -37.37 -43.28 27.54
CA ARG A 31 -37.03 -44.40 28.47
C ARG A 31 -35.98 -45.35 27.92
N VAL A 32 -34.87 -45.49 28.64
CA VAL A 32 -34.47 -46.41 29.75
C VAL A 32 -32.96 -46.19 29.96
N GLY A 33 -32.34 -45.80 31.02
CA GLY A 33 -32.20 -46.42 32.31
C GLY A 33 -30.76 -46.81 32.61
N ARG A 34 -30.29 -46.41 33.76
CA ARG A 34 -29.18 -46.84 34.64
C ARG A 34 -28.27 -45.72 35.05
N GLN A 35 -28.53 -45.07 36.14
CA GLN A 35 -28.23 -45.40 37.53
C GLN A 35 -26.76 -45.25 37.87
N SER A 36 -26.50 -44.17 38.67
CA SER A 36 -26.02 -44.31 40.05
C SER A 36 -24.66 -45.03 40.23
N CYS A 37 -23.61 -44.25 40.30
CA CYS A 37 -22.49 -44.38 41.24
C CYS A 37 -21.39 -43.37 40.93
N ALA A 38 -21.58 -42.11 41.22
CA ALA A 38 -20.51 -41.09 41.05
C ALA A 38 -20.74 -39.77 41.83
N GLN A 39 -21.47 -39.80 42.94
CA GLN A 39 -21.71 -38.56 43.71
C GLN A 39 -20.90 -38.39 44.99
N THR A 40 -20.03 -39.34 45.37
CA THR A 40 -19.30 -39.26 46.65
C THR A 40 -17.81 -38.96 46.56
N VAL A 41 -17.25 -38.82 45.34
CA VAL A 41 -15.81 -38.54 45.16
C VAL A 41 -15.52 -37.09 44.69
N ARG A 42 -16.53 -36.30 44.43
CA ARG A 42 -16.35 -34.92 43.90
C ARG A 42 -16.19 -33.80 44.94
N LYS A 43 -16.47 -34.04 46.23
CA LYS A 43 -16.32 -32.98 47.25
C LYS A 43 -14.95 -32.91 47.91
N GLY A 44 -14.09 -33.94 47.79
CA GLY A 44 -12.75 -33.97 48.40
C GLY A 44 -11.64 -33.37 47.53
N ARG A 45 -11.84 -33.26 46.20
CA ARG A 45 -10.79 -32.75 45.28
C ARG A 45 -10.83 -31.25 45.03
N SER A 46 -11.91 -30.54 45.36
CA SER A 46 -12.01 -29.12 45.08
C SER A 46 -11.34 -28.20 46.11
N VAL A 47 -11.10 -28.67 47.32
CA VAL A 47 -10.46 -27.86 48.38
C VAL A 47 -8.94 -28.00 48.35
N ALA A 48 -8.41 -29.16 47.96
CA ALA A 48 -6.97 -29.39 47.84
C ALA A 48 -6.37 -28.69 46.59
N THR A 49 -7.14 -28.59 45.50
CA THR A 49 -6.70 -27.86 44.28
C THR A 49 -6.78 -26.35 44.44
N ARG A 50 -7.72 -25.80 45.22
CA ARG A 50 -7.75 -24.36 45.54
C ARG A 50 -6.59 -23.93 46.48
N ARG A 51 -6.24 -24.74 47.48
CA ARG A 51 -5.09 -24.43 48.35
C ARG A 51 -3.72 -24.58 47.68
N ARG A 52 -3.60 -25.34 46.58
CA ARG A 52 -2.37 -25.36 45.73
C ARG A 52 -2.29 -24.22 44.74
N ALA A 53 -3.41 -23.67 44.30
CA ALA A 53 -3.42 -22.52 43.41
C ALA A 53 -3.12 -21.17 44.10
N ASP A 54 -3.47 -21.08 45.40
CA ASP A 54 -3.19 -19.88 46.21
C ASP A 54 -1.76 -19.86 46.79
N ALA A 55 -1.04 -21.03 46.76
CA ALA A 55 0.36 -21.14 47.17
C ALA A 55 1.38 -20.97 46.03
N MET A 56 0.93 -20.97 44.78
CA MET A 56 1.74 -20.53 43.63
C MET A 56 1.54 -19.03 43.46
N GLY A 57 2.47 -18.21 43.98
CA GLY A 57 2.54 -16.80 43.69
C GLY A 57 2.38 -16.57 42.18
N ARG A 58 1.70 -15.50 41.79
CA ARG A 58 1.61 -15.12 40.37
C ARG A 58 3.03 -15.13 39.82
N PRO A 59 3.28 -15.84 38.70
CA PRO A 59 4.60 -15.87 38.09
C PRO A 59 5.08 -14.45 37.90
N SER A 60 6.30 -14.16 38.28
CA SER A 60 6.90 -12.86 38.07
C SER A 60 6.98 -12.57 36.53
N ALA A 61 7.08 -11.32 36.13
CA ALA A 61 7.30 -10.98 34.73
C ALA A 61 8.52 -11.71 34.16
N GLU A 62 9.47 -12.08 35.02
CA GLU A 62 10.69 -12.81 34.71
C GLU A 62 10.41 -14.31 34.49
N ASP A 63 9.59 -14.94 35.31
CA ASP A 63 9.17 -16.33 35.11
C ASP A 63 8.37 -16.54 33.84
N VAL A 64 7.51 -15.55 33.49
CA VAL A 64 6.76 -15.50 32.23
C VAL A 64 7.73 -15.35 31.09
N ARG A 65 8.73 -14.49 31.23
CA ARG A 65 9.79 -14.23 30.25
C ARG A 65 10.62 -15.48 29.96
N GLU A 66 11.08 -16.16 31.00
CA GLU A 66 11.82 -17.40 30.87
C GLU A 66 10.97 -18.55 30.31
N ALA A 67 9.71 -18.67 30.72
CA ALA A 67 8.80 -19.69 30.20
C ALA A 67 8.55 -19.49 28.69
N TYR A 68 8.32 -18.25 28.25
CA TYR A 68 8.17 -17.93 26.83
C TYR A 68 9.48 -18.11 26.05
N ALA A 69 10.62 -17.75 26.62
CA ALA A 69 11.93 -17.97 25.99
C ALA A 69 12.25 -19.47 25.85
N ARG A 70 11.96 -20.29 26.87
CA ARG A 70 12.12 -21.75 26.80
C ARG A 70 11.16 -22.40 25.80
N GLU A 71 9.92 -21.93 25.69
CA GLU A 71 8.95 -22.45 24.72
C GLU A 71 9.34 -22.02 23.29
N ALA A 72 9.85 -20.81 23.09
CA ALA A 72 10.38 -20.35 21.81
C ALA A 72 11.61 -21.15 21.37
N LEU A 73 12.57 -21.40 22.29
CA LEU A 73 13.72 -22.25 22.06
C LEU A 73 13.32 -23.71 21.76
N HIS A 74 12.35 -24.25 22.49
CA HIS A 74 11.88 -25.63 22.29
C HIS A 74 11.14 -25.79 20.95
N ARG A 75 10.35 -24.80 20.53
CA ARG A 75 9.71 -24.78 19.20
C ARG A 75 10.73 -24.54 18.08
N ALA A 76 11.70 -23.65 18.27
CA ALA A 76 12.79 -23.45 17.33
C ALA A 76 13.66 -24.71 17.17
N SER A 77 13.88 -25.47 18.24
CA SER A 77 14.65 -26.72 18.18
C SER A 77 13.87 -27.90 17.60
N THR A 78 12.53 -27.90 17.69
CA THR A 78 11.68 -29.00 17.17
C THR A 78 11.18 -28.77 15.75
N THR A 79 11.05 -27.54 15.28
CA THR A 79 10.55 -27.20 13.93
C THR A 79 11.67 -26.88 12.95
N LEU A 80 12.81 -26.41 13.43
CA LEU A 80 14.02 -26.17 12.65
C LEU A 80 14.97 -27.34 12.91
N GLY A 81 15.17 -28.17 11.90
CA GLY A 81 16.30 -29.10 11.92
C GLY A 81 17.55 -28.38 12.42
N ALA A 82 18.17 -28.90 13.45
CA ALA A 82 19.11 -28.38 14.43
C ALA A 82 20.36 -27.58 13.95
N ASN A 83 20.35 -26.77 12.87
CA ASN A 83 21.59 -26.25 12.33
C ASN A 83 21.58 -24.86 11.66
N ARG A 84 20.70 -23.93 12.00
CA ARG A 84 20.88 -22.52 11.56
C ARG A 84 20.45 -21.54 12.65
N ALA A 85 21.36 -21.24 13.56
CA ALA A 85 21.38 -19.93 14.21
C ALA A 85 21.55 -18.90 13.08
N ARG A 86 20.55 -18.05 12.85
CA ARG A 86 20.63 -17.02 11.80
C ARG A 86 21.55 -15.91 12.27
N ALA A 87 22.40 -15.43 11.37
CA ALA A 87 23.21 -14.26 11.65
C ALA A 87 22.27 -13.04 11.73
N GLY A 88 22.38 -12.27 12.80
CA GLY A 88 21.74 -10.95 12.92
C GLY A 88 22.82 -9.88 12.88
N ALA A 89 22.52 -8.72 12.32
CA ALA A 89 23.45 -7.61 12.19
C ALA A 89 23.36 -6.67 13.40
N THR A 90 24.51 -6.22 13.90
CA THR A 90 24.64 -5.22 14.97
C THR A 90 24.62 -3.83 14.35
N PHE A 91 23.65 -2.99 14.75
CA PHE A 91 23.59 -1.59 14.34
C PHE A 91 24.14 -0.72 15.47
N ALA A 92 25.13 0.11 15.17
CA ALA A 92 25.60 1.16 16.06
C ALA A 92 25.47 2.51 15.37
N PHE A 93 25.04 3.50 16.11
CA PHE A 93 24.85 4.85 15.58
C PHE A 93 25.29 5.90 16.57
N GLU A 94 26.01 6.92 16.07
CA GLU A 94 26.62 7.95 16.88
C GLU A 94 26.29 9.34 16.36
N ARG A 95 25.87 10.21 17.29
CA ARG A 95 25.59 11.64 17.07
C ARG A 95 24.69 11.89 15.86
N LEU A 96 23.63 11.07 15.72
CA LEU A 96 22.69 11.25 14.62
C LEU A 96 21.90 12.55 14.77
N ARG A 97 22.05 13.42 13.78
CA ARG A 97 21.35 14.69 13.66
C ARG A 97 20.62 14.76 12.33
N TYR A 98 19.31 14.94 12.38
CA TYR A 98 18.47 15.02 11.17
C TYR A 98 17.74 16.36 11.14
N GLU A 99 17.91 17.09 10.06
CA GLU A 99 17.35 18.40 9.81
C GLU A 99 16.53 18.40 8.53
N VAL A 100 15.37 19.05 8.54
CA VAL A 100 14.47 19.15 7.38
C VAL A 100 14.16 20.62 7.12
N GLU A 101 14.26 21.03 5.87
CA GLU A 101 13.81 22.34 5.44
C GLU A 101 12.28 22.35 5.33
N THR A 102 11.63 23.24 6.05
CA THR A 102 10.19 23.45 6.02
C THR A 102 9.89 24.86 5.54
N THR A 103 9.09 24.97 4.47
CA THR A 103 8.53 26.26 4.03
C THR A 103 7.18 26.41 4.70
N ARG A 104 6.97 27.46 5.48
CA ARG A 104 5.63 27.79 6.00
C ARG A 104 4.76 28.31 4.86
N ASP A 105 3.50 27.82 4.81
CA ASP A 105 2.53 28.31 3.84
C ASP A 105 2.40 29.84 3.90
N GLY A 106 2.79 30.51 2.80
CA GLY A 106 2.72 31.97 2.66
C GLY A 106 4.02 32.74 2.93
N GLU A 107 5.07 32.13 3.47
CA GLU A 107 6.38 32.75 3.66
C GLU A 107 7.43 32.19 2.68
N LYS A 108 8.18 33.09 2.00
CA LYS A 108 9.33 32.70 1.15
C LYS A 108 10.56 32.25 1.95
N ALA A 109 10.49 32.29 3.28
CA ALA A 109 11.60 31.93 4.15
C ALA A 109 11.55 30.42 4.46
N THR A 110 12.56 29.70 4.05
CA THR A 110 12.80 28.30 4.42
C THR A 110 13.34 28.25 5.85
N THR A 111 12.62 27.64 6.78
CA THR A 111 13.10 27.42 8.16
C THR A 111 13.58 25.98 8.30
N THR A 112 14.78 25.81 8.88
CA THR A 112 15.33 24.48 9.17
C THR A 112 14.79 23.97 10.49
N LYS A 113 14.09 22.84 10.48
CA LYS A 113 13.61 22.15 11.69
C LYS A 113 14.51 20.96 11.97
N THR A 114 15.16 20.96 13.15
CA THR A 114 15.93 19.81 13.64
C THR A 114 14.99 18.78 14.26
N ILE A 115 14.97 17.57 13.70
CA ILE A 115 14.12 16.44 14.13
C ILE A 115 14.88 15.52 15.08
N LEU A 116 16.16 15.20 14.78
CA LEU A 116 17.03 14.42 15.66
C LEU A 116 18.21 15.30 16.09
N ARG A 117 18.59 15.21 17.37
CA ARG A 117 19.63 16.04 17.99
C ARG A 117 20.66 15.14 18.66
N ASP A 118 21.68 14.76 17.90
CA ASP A 118 22.86 14.02 18.37
C ASP A 118 22.54 12.70 19.10
N VAL A 119 21.59 11.93 18.54
CA VAL A 119 21.14 10.65 19.13
C VAL A 119 22.21 9.59 18.91
N THR A 120 22.62 8.91 20.00
CA THR A 120 23.62 7.83 20.01
C THR A 120 23.04 6.57 20.62
N GLY A 121 23.30 5.39 20.04
CA GLY A 121 22.79 4.12 20.55
C GLY A 121 23.14 2.92 19.67
N SER A 122 22.55 1.77 20.01
CA SER A 122 22.76 0.51 19.28
C SER A 122 21.54 -0.39 19.28
N ALA A 123 21.46 -1.30 18.29
CA ALA A 123 20.53 -2.42 18.25
C ALA A 123 21.32 -3.72 18.02
N ARG A 124 20.97 -4.78 18.75
CA ARG A 124 21.75 -6.01 18.84
C ARG A 124 20.99 -7.22 18.31
N PRO A 125 21.72 -8.19 17.72
CA PRO A 125 21.14 -9.48 17.34
C PRO A 125 20.61 -10.24 18.55
N GLY A 126 19.46 -10.86 18.36
CA GLY A 126 18.80 -11.64 19.42
C GLY A 126 17.91 -10.83 20.36
N GLU A 127 17.84 -9.52 20.18
CA GLU A 127 17.11 -8.60 21.05
C GLU A 127 16.05 -7.81 20.30
N VAL A 128 14.98 -7.43 21.01
CA VAL A 128 13.96 -6.47 20.53
C VAL A 128 14.22 -5.12 21.16
N LEU A 129 14.63 -4.16 20.35
CA LEU A 129 14.77 -2.75 20.74
C LEU A 129 13.45 -2.01 20.50
N ALA A 130 12.81 -1.54 21.56
CA ALA A 130 11.63 -0.69 21.49
C ALA A 130 12.02 0.80 21.48
N LEU A 131 11.63 1.52 20.42
CA LEU A 131 11.75 2.98 20.32
C LEU A 131 10.46 3.59 20.86
N MET A 132 10.53 4.29 22.00
CA MET A 132 9.37 4.91 22.64
C MET A 132 9.59 6.43 22.81
N GLY A 133 8.49 7.15 23.01
CA GLY A 133 8.48 8.59 23.21
C GLY A 133 7.18 9.23 22.70
N PRO A 134 6.92 10.49 23.00
CA PRO A 134 5.73 11.21 22.57
C PRO A 134 5.58 11.28 21.04
N THR A 135 4.37 11.57 20.58
CA THR A 135 4.12 11.81 19.15
C THR A 135 4.95 12.99 18.67
N GLY A 136 5.62 12.84 17.52
CA GLY A 136 6.50 13.88 16.98
C GLY A 136 7.90 13.96 17.59
N SER A 137 8.27 13.05 18.51
CA SER A 137 9.60 13.03 19.15
C SER A 137 10.76 12.60 18.23
N GLY A 138 10.48 12.09 17.01
CA GLY A 138 11.50 11.68 16.05
C GLY A 138 11.69 10.15 15.91
N LYS A 139 10.85 9.30 16.53
CA LYS A 139 10.95 7.83 16.49
C LYS A 139 11.01 7.26 15.07
N THR A 140 10.02 7.56 14.25
CA THR A 140 9.97 7.11 12.85
C THR A 140 11.13 7.67 12.03
N SER A 141 11.60 8.90 12.33
CA SER A 141 12.77 9.49 11.67
C SER A 141 14.06 8.76 12.03
N LEU A 142 14.22 8.38 13.30
CA LEU A 142 15.36 7.54 13.74
C LEU A 142 15.28 6.16 13.10
N LEU A 143 14.11 5.51 13.11
CA LEU A 143 13.89 4.21 12.49
C LEU A 143 14.24 4.25 10.98
N ASN A 144 13.79 5.29 10.27
CA ASN A 144 14.09 5.50 8.86
C ASN A 144 15.58 5.72 8.60
N ALA A 145 16.25 6.50 9.45
CA ALA A 145 17.69 6.72 9.33
C ALA A 145 18.49 5.42 9.48
N LEU A 146 18.15 4.61 10.48
CA LEU A 146 18.78 3.30 10.71
C LEU A 146 18.55 2.33 9.56
N ALA A 147 17.34 2.28 9.03
CA ALA A 147 16.95 1.43 7.91
C ALA A 147 17.41 1.93 6.54
N GLY A 148 18.12 3.07 6.44
CA GLY A 148 18.55 3.66 5.17
C GLY A 148 17.38 4.19 4.31
N ARG A 149 16.27 4.58 4.93
CA ARG A 149 15.04 5.09 4.26
C ARG A 149 14.72 6.54 4.60
N THR A 150 15.75 7.33 4.85
CA THR A 150 15.58 8.77 5.09
C THR A 150 15.03 9.45 3.82
N PRO A 151 13.92 10.20 3.91
CA PRO A 151 13.37 10.91 2.74
C PRO A 151 14.34 11.95 2.19
N LEU A 152 14.29 12.21 0.87
CA LEU A 152 14.98 13.35 0.27
C LEU A 152 14.44 14.68 0.81
N GLY A 153 15.30 15.70 0.84
CA GLY A 153 14.92 17.05 1.31
C GLY A 153 15.28 17.36 2.76
N GLY A 154 15.98 16.43 3.43
CA GLY A 154 16.62 16.69 4.73
C GLY A 154 18.12 16.51 4.68
N THR A 155 18.81 16.86 5.77
CA THR A 155 20.24 16.60 5.96
C THR A 155 20.41 15.68 7.17
N LEU A 156 21.05 14.53 6.98
CA LEU A 156 21.38 13.60 8.06
C LEU A 156 22.89 13.61 8.29
N ARG A 157 23.31 13.87 9.53
CA ARG A 157 24.71 13.89 9.97
C ARG A 157 24.93 12.86 11.07
N GLY A 158 26.19 12.46 11.30
CA GLY A 158 26.59 11.43 12.25
C GLY A 158 27.03 10.15 11.54
N THR A 159 27.26 9.09 12.30
CA THR A 159 27.70 7.79 11.78
C THR A 159 26.70 6.70 12.11
N ILE A 160 26.49 5.80 11.17
CA ILE A 160 25.77 4.54 11.38
C ILE A 160 26.63 3.42 10.83
N THR A 161 26.98 2.47 11.68
CA THR A 161 27.75 1.28 11.31
C THR A 161 26.89 0.03 11.45
N VAL A 162 27.19 -0.95 10.62
CA VAL A 162 26.62 -2.28 10.67
C VAL A 162 27.78 -3.25 10.83
N ASP A 163 27.75 -4.04 11.90
CA ASP A 163 28.83 -5.00 12.23
C ASP A 163 30.23 -4.37 12.25
N ASP A 164 30.35 -3.19 12.89
CA ASP A 164 31.57 -2.38 13.01
C ASP A 164 32.13 -1.86 11.66
N ALA A 165 31.34 -2.00 10.58
CA ALA A 165 31.68 -1.52 9.24
C ALA A 165 30.72 -0.42 8.77
N GLY A 166 31.10 0.32 7.73
CA GLY A 166 30.18 1.25 7.07
C GLY A 166 28.98 0.52 6.46
N ARG A 167 27.85 1.24 6.29
CA ARG A 167 26.66 0.65 5.66
C ARG A 167 26.92 0.36 4.17
N ASP A 168 26.90 -0.91 3.80
CA ASP A 168 26.89 -1.32 2.41
C ASP A 168 25.46 -1.23 1.82
N GLU A 169 25.33 -0.64 0.62
CA GLU A 169 24.05 -0.45 -0.04
C GLU A 169 23.38 -1.80 -0.39
N THR A 170 24.18 -2.78 -0.79
CA THR A 170 23.69 -4.12 -1.12
C THR A 170 23.17 -4.82 0.12
N PHE A 171 23.93 -4.79 1.22
CA PHE A 171 23.50 -5.33 2.50
C PHE A 171 22.18 -4.68 2.98
N MET A 172 22.11 -3.34 2.98
CA MET A 172 20.93 -2.61 3.43
C MET A 172 19.67 -2.93 2.60
N ARG A 173 19.85 -3.18 1.30
CA ARG A 173 18.72 -3.54 0.42
C ARG A 173 18.25 -4.97 0.61
N GLU A 174 19.17 -5.92 0.85
CA GLU A 174 18.89 -7.34 0.80
C GLU A 174 18.66 -7.96 2.19
N LYS A 175 19.39 -7.48 3.18
CA LYS A 175 19.42 -8.05 4.54
C LYS A 175 18.67 -7.23 5.57
N VAL A 176 18.20 -6.03 5.20
CA VAL A 176 17.42 -5.17 6.09
C VAL A 176 15.97 -5.09 5.61
N ALA A 177 15.06 -5.57 6.42
CA ALA A 177 13.63 -5.50 6.17
C ALA A 177 13.00 -4.30 6.88
N TYR A 178 12.07 -3.62 6.22
CA TYR A 178 11.31 -2.51 6.79
C TYR A 178 9.81 -2.72 6.66
N VAL A 179 9.13 -2.87 7.78
CA VAL A 179 7.68 -3.05 7.86
C VAL A 179 7.02 -1.70 8.14
N MET A 180 6.26 -1.19 7.18
CA MET A 180 5.54 0.08 7.32
C MET A 180 4.35 -0.04 8.27
N GLN A 181 3.92 1.08 8.83
CA GLN A 181 2.73 1.18 9.66
C GLN A 181 1.46 0.73 8.90
N GLU A 182 1.31 1.12 7.63
CA GLU A 182 0.18 0.73 6.79
C GLU A 182 0.39 -0.67 6.18
N GLU A 183 -0.66 -1.51 6.21
CA GLU A 183 -0.66 -2.84 5.58
C GLU A 183 -1.11 -2.77 4.12
N LEU A 184 -0.24 -2.31 3.25
CA LEU A 184 -0.49 -2.17 1.82
C LEU A 184 -0.26 -3.52 1.11
N LEU A 185 -1.30 -4.34 0.99
CA LEU A 185 -1.27 -5.68 0.39
C LEU A 185 -2.37 -5.85 -0.66
N PHE A 186 -2.16 -6.71 -1.65
CA PHE A 186 -3.20 -7.05 -2.63
C PHE A 186 -4.32 -7.86 -1.97
N PRO A 187 -5.57 -7.36 -1.98
CA PRO A 187 -6.64 -7.91 -1.15
C PRO A 187 -7.19 -9.25 -1.62
N PHE A 188 -7.08 -9.58 -2.90
CA PHE A 188 -7.65 -10.79 -3.48
C PHE A 188 -6.70 -11.99 -3.50
N LEU A 189 -5.43 -11.79 -3.15
CA LEU A 189 -4.48 -12.89 -2.98
C LEU A 189 -4.66 -13.55 -1.61
N SER A 190 -4.45 -14.86 -1.54
CA SER A 190 -4.36 -15.56 -0.25
C SER A 190 -3.06 -15.20 0.47
N VAL A 191 -2.99 -15.50 1.76
CA VAL A 191 -1.77 -15.33 2.57
C VAL A 191 -0.62 -16.08 1.93
N GLU A 192 -0.82 -17.35 1.59
CA GLU A 192 0.20 -18.20 0.98
C GLU A 192 0.65 -17.67 -0.39
N GLU A 193 -0.29 -17.29 -1.26
CA GLU A 193 0.04 -16.73 -2.58
C GLU A 193 0.84 -15.44 -2.47
N THR A 194 0.51 -14.60 -1.48
CA THR A 194 1.23 -13.35 -1.22
C THR A 194 2.68 -13.65 -0.82
N LEU A 195 2.89 -14.54 0.16
CA LEU A 195 4.23 -14.93 0.61
C LEU A 195 5.04 -15.62 -0.50
N THR A 196 4.42 -16.57 -1.21
CA THR A 196 5.06 -17.29 -2.32
C THR A 196 5.52 -16.35 -3.43
N LEU A 197 4.67 -15.39 -3.82
CA LEU A 197 5.01 -14.41 -4.84
C LEU A 197 6.24 -13.56 -4.44
N HIS A 198 6.23 -13.03 -3.21
CA HIS A 198 7.34 -12.22 -2.73
C HIS A 198 8.62 -13.03 -2.55
N CYS A 199 8.52 -14.30 -2.13
CA CYS A 199 9.65 -15.21 -2.05
C CYS A 199 10.31 -15.41 -3.44
N ARG A 200 9.51 -15.69 -4.46
CA ARG A 200 10.01 -15.88 -5.84
C ARG A 200 10.60 -14.61 -6.45
N LEU A 201 10.08 -13.43 -6.08
CA LEU A 201 10.62 -12.15 -6.56
C LEU A 201 11.99 -11.84 -5.95
N ARG A 202 12.18 -12.14 -4.65
CA ARG A 202 13.40 -11.81 -3.90
C ARG A 202 14.44 -12.93 -3.92
N ARG A 203 14.04 -14.20 -4.01
CA ARG A 203 14.88 -15.39 -3.94
C ARG A 203 14.65 -16.30 -5.15
N ALA A 204 14.97 -15.80 -6.34
CA ALA A 204 14.63 -16.43 -7.61
C ALA A 204 15.35 -17.76 -7.91
N ARG A 205 16.44 -18.06 -7.22
CA ARG A 205 17.21 -19.30 -7.40
C ARG A 205 16.65 -20.49 -6.64
N LEU A 206 15.72 -20.25 -5.69
CA LEU A 206 15.10 -21.34 -4.95
C LEU A 206 14.23 -22.20 -5.86
N SER A 207 14.35 -23.51 -5.70
CA SER A 207 13.44 -24.49 -6.30
C SER A 207 12.02 -24.34 -5.72
N GLU A 208 11.04 -24.91 -6.38
CA GLU A 208 9.64 -24.89 -5.91
C GLU A 208 9.48 -25.50 -4.50
N ALA A 209 10.23 -26.56 -4.19
CA ALA A 209 10.22 -27.20 -2.88
C ALA A 209 10.83 -26.30 -1.80
N GLU A 210 11.91 -25.61 -2.09
CA GLU A 210 12.55 -24.66 -1.15
C GLU A 210 11.69 -23.42 -0.93
N VAL A 211 11.02 -22.90 -1.95
CA VAL A 211 10.04 -21.81 -1.82
C VAL A 211 8.89 -22.26 -0.91
N ALA A 212 8.33 -23.46 -1.14
CA ALA A 212 7.25 -23.98 -0.31
C ALA A 212 7.70 -24.18 1.14
N ALA A 213 8.90 -24.71 1.37
CA ALA A 213 9.47 -24.87 2.72
C ALA A 213 9.69 -23.52 3.43
N SER A 214 10.23 -22.52 2.72
CA SER A 214 10.44 -21.18 3.27
C SER A 214 9.12 -20.49 3.64
N VAL A 215 8.08 -20.64 2.80
CA VAL A 215 6.76 -20.11 3.09
C VAL A 215 6.10 -20.82 4.28
N GLU A 216 6.24 -22.15 4.37
CA GLU A 216 5.72 -22.93 5.51
C GLU A 216 6.38 -22.50 6.82
N GLU A 217 7.68 -22.32 6.83
CA GLU A 217 8.43 -21.83 7.98
C GLU A 217 7.89 -20.46 8.46
N ILE A 218 7.73 -19.49 7.55
CA ILE A 218 7.20 -18.15 7.87
C ILE A 218 5.76 -18.23 8.38
N VAL A 219 4.92 -19.06 7.76
CA VAL A 219 3.53 -19.28 8.18
C VAL A 219 3.48 -19.86 9.60
N ALA A 220 4.39 -20.77 9.95
CA ALA A 220 4.50 -21.35 11.27
C ALA A 220 5.02 -20.33 12.31
N GLU A 221 6.14 -19.63 12.00
CA GLU A 221 6.75 -18.60 12.87
C GLU A 221 5.75 -17.49 13.24
N LEU A 222 4.95 -17.04 12.26
CA LEU A 222 3.98 -15.96 12.45
C LEU A 222 2.58 -16.45 12.90
N GLY A 223 2.38 -17.77 13.08
CA GLY A 223 1.12 -18.33 13.51
C GLY A 223 -0.04 -18.08 12.54
N LEU A 224 0.22 -18.18 11.21
CA LEU A 224 -0.72 -17.92 10.13
C LEU A 224 -1.35 -19.17 9.53
N ALA A 225 -1.03 -20.38 10.03
CA ALA A 225 -1.46 -21.66 9.46
C ALA A 225 -2.98 -21.76 9.26
N LYS A 226 -3.79 -21.25 10.19
CA LYS A 226 -5.27 -21.29 10.12
C LYS A 226 -5.85 -20.42 9.00
N VAL A 227 -5.13 -19.39 8.57
CA VAL A 227 -5.59 -18.40 7.58
C VAL A 227 -4.79 -18.47 6.28
N ARG A 228 -3.96 -19.49 6.11
CA ARG A 228 -3.07 -19.68 4.97
C ARG A 228 -3.78 -19.51 3.61
N ALA A 229 -4.93 -20.17 3.45
CA ALA A 229 -5.72 -20.11 2.21
C ALA A 229 -6.71 -18.93 2.15
N SER A 230 -6.83 -18.16 3.25
CA SER A 230 -7.75 -17.02 3.30
C SER A 230 -7.20 -15.84 2.50
N PRO A 231 -8.07 -15.06 1.81
CA PRO A 231 -7.65 -13.83 1.17
C PRO A 231 -7.16 -12.82 2.22
N VAL A 232 -6.18 -11.98 1.85
CA VAL A 232 -5.70 -10.92 2.72
C VAL A 232 -6.83 -9.92 3.05
N GLY A 233 -7.67 -9.58 2.08
CA GLY A 233 -8.84 -8.73 2.24
C GLY A 233 -8.54 -7.25 2.40
N ARG A 234 -9.61 -6.45 2.46
CA ARG A 234 -9.55 -4.99 2.72
C ARG A 234 -10.11 -4.68 4.11
N PRO A 235 -9.51 -3.74 4.87
CA PRO A 235 -10.11 -3.26 6.11
C PRO A 235 -11.49 -2.68 5.86
N GLY A 236 -12.53 -3.19 6.54
CA GLY A 236 -13.89 -2.67 6.44
C GLY A 236 -14.56 -2.81 5.07
N GLY A 237 -13.97 -3.55 4.11
CA GLY A 237 -14.45 -3.67 2.74
C GLY A 237 -14.52 -5.10 2.20
N LEU A 238 -14.75 -5.23 0.91
CA LEU A 238 -14.75 -6.50 0.18
C LEU A 238 -13.46 -6.62 -0.65
N PRO A 239 -12.89 -7.83 -0.76
CA PRO A 239 -13.30 -9.06 -0.07
C PRO A 239 -13.00 -8.99 1.44
N ARG A 240 -13.86 -9.65 2.25
CA ARG A 240 -13.50 -9.90 3.64
C ARG A 240 -12.31 -10.84 3.67
N GLY A 241 -11.37 -10.58 4.55
CA GLY A 241 -10.12 -11.34 4.64
C GLY A 241 -9.73 -11.62 6.09
N VAL A 242 -8.43 -11.76 6.28
CA VAL A 242 -7.82 -11.98 7.58
C VAL A 242 -8.07 -10.81 8.54
N SER A 243 -8.02 -11.06 9.86
CA SER A 243 -8.15 -10.02 10.89
C SER A 243 -7.00 -9.00 10.83
N GLY A 244 -7.15 -7.84 11.47
CA GLY A 244 -6.11 -6.80 11.50
C GLY A 244 -4.78 -7.32 12.00
N GLY A 245 -4.76 -8.07 13.12
CA GLY A 245 -3.53 -8.65 13.65
C GLY A 245 -2.93 -9.75 12.76
N GLU A 246 -3.75 -10.54 12.06
CA GLU A 246 -3.25 -11.49 11.08
C GLU A 246 -2.66 -10.78 9.87
N ARG A 247 -3.31 -9.72 9.38
CA ARG A 247 -2.81 -8.93 8.26
C ARG A 247 -1.49 -8.23 8.60
N LYS A 248 -1.33 -7.72 9.84
CA LYS A 248 -0.05 -7.18 10.30
C LYS A 248 1.04 -8.26 10.27
N ARG A 249 0.74 -9.49 10.71
CA ARG A 249 1.69 -10.61 10.63
C ARG A 249 1.98 -11.03 9.19
N VAL A 250 0.99 -10.99 8.28
CA VAL A 250 1.25 -11.20 6.84
C VAL A 250 2.17 -10.12 6.29
N ASN A 251 1.98 -8.85 6.68
CA ASN A 251 2.85 -7.74 6.29
C ASN A 251 4.30 -7.94 6.76
N ILE A 252 4.49 -8.45 7.99
CA ILE A 252 5.81 -8.86 8.50
C ILE A 252 6.34 -10.03 7.66
N GLY A 253 5.52 -11.05 7.38
CA GLY A 253 5.88 -12.22 6.59
C GLY A 253 6.38 -11.88 5.18
N VAL A 254 5.76 -10.89 4.53
CA VAL A 254 6.19 -10.39 3.21
C VAL A 254 7.62 -9.84 3.25
N GLU A 255 8.02 -9.21 4.35
CA GLU A 255 9.40 -8.73 4.48
C GLU A 255 10.35 -9.86 4.92
N MET A 256 9.85 -10.87 5.64
CA MET A 256 10.62 -12.04 6.10
C MET A 256 11.05 -13.00 4.99
N VAL A 257 10.31 -13.06 3.87
CA VAL A 257 10.66 -13.98 2.75
C VAL A 257 12.05 -13.73 2.15
N GLY A 258 12.61 -12.52 2.31
CA GLY A 258 13.98 -12.19 1.92
C GLY A 258 15.05 -12.76 2.84
N ASP A 259 14.65 -13.39 3.94
CA ASP A 259 15.56 -13.86 5.01
C ASP A 259 16.47 -12.74 5.56
N PRO A 260 15.86 -11.67 6.11
CA PRO A 260 16.61 -10.52 6.60
C PRO A 260 17.33 -10.83 7.91
N GLU A 261 18.47 -10.17 8.11
CA GLU A 261 19.25 -10.19 9.35
C GLU A 261 18.75 -9.16 10.37
N ALA A 262 18.10 -8.08 9.86
CA ALA A 262 17.50 -7.04 10.70
C ALA A 262 16.09 -6.67 10.22
N LEU A 263 15.17 -6.46 11.18
CA LEU A 263 13.81 -6.01 10.95
C LEU A 263 13.57 -4.67 11.65
N PHE A 264 13.17 -3.68 10.88
CA PHE A 264 12.70 -2.38 11.35
C PHE A 264 11.19 -2.28 11.16
N LEU A 265 10.44 -2.01 12.25
CA LEU A 265 8.97 -1.99 12.20
C LEU A 265 8.44 -0.66 12.73
N ASP A 266 7.67 0.03 11.91
CA ASP A 266 7.03 1.27 12.31
C ASP A 266 5.62 0.98 12.85
N GLU A 267 5.41 1.21 14.14
CA GLU A 267 4.17 1.02 14.89
C GLU A 267 3.46 -0.33 14.59
N PRO A 268 4.11 -1.49 14.81
CA PRO A 268 3.52 -2.79 14.46
C PRO A 268 2.27 -3.17 15.26
N THR A 269 1.94 -2.43 16.31
CA THR A 269 0.78 -2.66 17.18
C THR A 269 -0.34 -1.65 17.00
N SER A 270 -0.13 -0.63 16.16
CA SER A 270 -1.12 0.41 15.92
C SER A 270 -2.40 -0.14 15.28
N GLY A 271 -3.56 0.31 15.78
CA GLY A 271 -4.88 -0.12 15.28
C GLY A 271 -5.29 -1.54 15.66
N LEU A 272 -4.53 -2.22 16.53
CA LEU A 272 -4.84 -3.57 17.02
C LEU A 272 -5.43 -3.54 18.43
N ASP A 273 -6.33 -4.49 18.71
CA ASP A 273 -6.71 -4.76 20.08
C ASP A 273 -5.53 -5.35 20.86
N SER A 274 -5.62 -5.30 22.19
CA SER A 274 -4.50 -5.65 23.05
C SER A 274 -4.05 -7.11 22.94
N PHE A 275 -4.96 -8.02 22.65
CA PHE A 275 -4.62 -9.43 22.47
C PHE A 275 -3.88 -9.65 21.16
N GLN A 276 -4.34 -9.00 20.07
CA GLN A 276 -3.66 -9.05 18.77
C GLN A 276 -2.29 -8.36 18.82
N ALA A 277 -2.19 -7.19 19.48
CA ALA A 277 -0.94 -6.50 19.69
C ALA A 277 0.08 -7.38 20.42
N GLN A 278 -0.33 -8.05 21.50
CA GLN A 278 0.52 -8.99 22.23
C GLN A 278 1.00 -10.14 21.35
N ARG A 279 0.14 -10.71 20.51
CA ARG A 279 0.52 -11.79 19.57
C ARG A 279 1.55 -11.32 18.53
N VAL A 280 1.43 -10.08 18.04
CA VAL A 280 2.40 -9.50 17.10
C VAL A 280 3.76 -9.34 17.80
N VAL A 281 3.80 -8.72 19.00
CA VAL A 281 5.07 -8.53 19.73
C VAL A 281 5.68 -9.88 20.14
N TYR A 282 4.86 -10.85 20.50
CA TYR A 282 5.35 -12.21 20.77
C TYR A 282 6.04 -12.82 19.53
N ALA A 283 5.44 -12.68 18.34
CA ALA A 283 6.07 -13.13 17.10
C ALA A 283 7.41 -12.41 16.85
N LEU A 284 7.46 -11.08 17.05
CA LEU A 284 8.71 -10.31 16.91
C LEU A 284 9.81 -10.82 17.87
N ARG A 285 9.44 -11.15 19.10
CA ARG A 285 10.36 -11.71 20.07
C ARG A 285 10.87 -13.09 19.66
N GLN A 286 10.01 -13.93 19.06
CA GLN A 286 10.45 -15.23 18.53
C GLN A 286 11.45 -15.03 17.38
N LEU A 287 11.20 -14.04 16.49
CA LEU A 287 12.12 -13.71 15.40
C LEU A 287 13.48 -13.20 15.92
N ALA A 288 13.49 -12.43 17.00
CA ALA A 288 14.72 -12.01 17.66
C ALA A 288 15.44 -13.21 18.29
N ALA A 289 14.73 -14.09 18.99
CA ALA A 289 15.31 -15.25 19.67
C ALA A 289 16.05 -16.23 18.73
N VAL A 290 15.70 -16.25 17.43
CA VAL A 290 16.42 -17.01 16.40
C VAL A 290 17.74 -16.33 15.98
N GLY A 291 18.02 -15.13 16.47
CA GLY A 291 19.27 -14.39 16.24
C GLY A 291 19.12 -13.09 15.43
N ARG A 292 17.95 -12.77 14.89
CA ARG A 292 17.72 -11.53 14.14
C ARG A 292 17.72 -10.31 15.04
N THR A 293 18.08 -9.15 14.46
CA THR A 293 17.95 -7.85 15.12
C THR A 293 16.57 -7.28 14.85
N VAL A 294 15.82 -6.92 15.90
CA VAL A 294 14.48 -6.38 15.76
C VAL A 294 14.39 -5.00 16.40
N VAL A 295 14.05 -3.99 15.62
CA VAL A 295 13.85 -2.61 16.08
C VAL A 295 12.42 -2.18 15.76
N CYS A 296 11.64 -1.77 16.75
CA CYS A 296 10.27 -1.34 16.52
C CYS A 296 9.93 -0.03 17.24
N THR A 297 9.20 0.85 16.56
CA THR A 297 8.56 1.99 17.22
C THR A 297 7.28 1.50 17.90
N ILE A 298 7.08 1.88 19.15
CA ILE A 298 5.88 1.49 19.91
C ILE A 298 5.28 2.73 20.56
N HIS A 299 3.96 2.83 20.45
CA HIS A 299 3.19 3.87 21.11
C HIS A 299 2.37 3.27 22.24
N GLN A 300 2.62 3.68 23.49
CA GLN A 300 1.89 3.32 24.72
C GLN A 300 1.54 1.82 24.84
N PRO A 301 2.52 0.92 24.94
CA PRO A 301 2.24 -0.52 25.11
C PRO A 301 1.68 -0.77 26.51
N ARG A 302 0.78 -1.77 26.62
CA ARG A 302 0.38 -2.28 27.94
C ARG A 302 1.57 -2.88 28.69
N SER A 303 1.48 -2.97 30.01
CA SER A 303 2.55 -3.53 30.86
C SER A 303 2.98 -4.93 30.44
N SER A 304 2.03 -5.81 29.98
CA SER A 304 2.34 -7.14 29.48
C SER A 304 3.15 -7.14 28.18
N ILE A 305 2.98 -6.15 27.34
CA ILE A 305 3.75 -5.94 26.10
C ILE A 305 5.09 -5.31 26.43
N TYR A 306 5.11 -4.31 27.32
CA TYR A 306 6.33 -3.64 27.78
C TYR A 306 7.35 -4.65 28.32
N GLY A 307 6.90 -5.61 29.16
CA GLY A 307 7.75 -6.67 29.69
C GLY A 307 8.32 -7.66 28.65
N MET A 308 7.91 -7.56 27.39
CA MET A 308 8.45 -8.39 26.30
C MET A 308 9.65 -7.76 25.59
N PHE A 309 9.95 -6.49 25.81
CA PHE A 309 11.10 -5.83 25.19
C PHE A 309 12.38 -6.09 25.97
N ASP A 310 13.46 -6.31 25.24
CA ASP A 310 14.78 -6.52 25.80
C ASP A 310 15.47 -5.18 26.03
N GLN A 311 15.47 -4.31 25.03
CA GLN A 311 16.05 -2.98 25.07
C GLN A 311 14.98 -1.89 24.87
N LEU A 312 15.18 -0.77 25.53
CA LEU A 312 14.35 0.42 25.41
C LEU A 312 15.20 1.62 25.02
N LEU A 313 14.77 2.38 24.00
CA LEU A 313 15.28 3.71 23.69
C LEU A 313 14.13 4.71 23.83
N LEU A 314 14.29 5.66 24.76
CA LEU A 314 13.34 6.77 24.96
C LEU A 314 13.87 8.03 24.30
N ILE A 315 13.04 8.63 23.45
CA ILE A 315 13.36 9.86 22.73
C ILE A 315 12.25 10.89 22.93
N SER A 316 12.62 12.14 23.23
CA SER A 316 11.71 13.29 23.26
C SER A 316 12.37 14.52 22.65
N GLU A 317 11.63 15.31 21.87
CA GLU A 317 12.12 16.47 21.13
C GLU A 317 13.41 16.22 20.33
N GLY A 318 13.55 14.99 19.79
CA GLY A 318 14.73 14.56 19.04
C GLY A 318 15.96 14.24 19.89
N ARG A 319 15.86 14.24 21.22
CA ARG A 319 16.97 13.98 22.15
C ARG A 319 16.83 12.61 22.79
N LEU A 320 17.93 11.92 22.99
CA LEU A 320 17.98 10.68 23.75
C LEU A 320 17.79 10.97 25.24
N LEU A 321 16.83 10.27 25.87
CA LEU A 321 16.59 10.37 27.31
C LEU A 321 17.04 9.11 28.06
N TYR A 322 16.93 7.95 27.43
CA TYR A 322 17.36 6.68 27.96
C TYR A 322 17.66 5.68 26.85
N ILE A 323 18.68 4.88 27.00
CA ILE A 323 18.93 3.67 26.25
C ILE A 323 19.55 2.61 27.17
N GLY A 324 18.99 1.41 27.16
CA GLY A 324 19.43 0.29 28.01
C GLY A 324 18.38 -0.79 28.10
N GLU A 325 18.57 -1.74 28.99
CA GLU A 325 17.59 -2.82 29.22
C GLU A 325 16.24 -2.24 29.67
N ALA A 326 15.15 -2.72 29.08
CA ALA A 326 13.81 -2.20 29.34
C ALA A 326 13.41 -2.34 30.83
N LYS A 327 13.88 -3.42 31.50
CA LYS A 327 13.62 -3.66 32.92
C LYS A 327 14.28 -2.63 33.84
N ASP A 328 15.42 -2.05 33.44
CA ASP A 328 16.21 -1.15 34.28
C ASP A 328 15.75 0.31 34.13
N ALA A 329 14.90 0.63 33.15
CA ALA A 329 14.45 1.99 32.90
C ALA A 329 13.71 2.61 34.11
N VAL A 330 12.88 1.84 34.80
CA VAL A 330 12.17 2.33 36.01
C VAL A 330 13.15 2.74 37.10
N GLY A 331 14.16 1.89 37.36
CA GLY A 331 15.23 2.17 38.34
C GLY A 331 16.08 3.39 37.94
N TYR A 332 16.35 3.57 36.64
CA TYR A 332 17.07 4.73 36.13
C TYR A 332 16.34 6.04 36.45
N PHE A 333 15.04 6.16 36.11
CA PHE A 333 14.27 7.38 36.41
C PHE A 333 14.07 7.57 37.92
N ALA A 334 13.90 6.49 38.69
CA ALA A 334 13.85 6.57 40.14
C ALA A 334 15.15 7.16 40.71
N SER A 335 16.33 6.80 40.18
CA SER A 335 17.63 7.39 40.56
C SER A 335 17.74 8.91 40.29
N LEU A 336 16.89 9.42 39.39
CA LEU A 336 16.76 10.84 39.06
C LEU A 336 15.65 11.53 39.88
N ARG A 337 15.09 10.89 40.89
CA ARG A 337 13.94 11.31 41.73
C ARG A 337 12.59 11.35 40.99
N PHE A 338 12.46 10.55 39.92
CA PHE A 338 11.19 10.36 39.22
C PHE A 338 10.74 8.90 39.41
N GLU A 339 10.12 8.66 40.56
CA GLU A 339 9.64 7.31 40.92
C GLU A 339 8.34 6.97 40.17
N CYS A 340 8.28 5.79 39.56
CA CYS A 340 7.07 5.29 38.96
C CYS A 340 6.06 4.88 40.06
N PRO A 341 4.84 5.45 40.09
CA PRO A 341 3.85 5.08 41.10
C PRO A 341 3.49 3.59 41.05
N ASN A 342 3.26 3.00 42.20
CA ASN A 342 2.79 1.62 42.27
C ASN A 342 1.51 1.41 41.45
N LEU A 343 1.41 0.29 40.74
CA LEU A 343 0.30 -0.09 39.88
C LEU A 343 0.14 0.73 38.59
N THR A 344 1.05 1.64 38.30
CA THR A 344 1.08 2.38 37.04
C THR A 344 1.86 1.58 35.99
N ASN A 345 1.37 1.59 34.75
CA ASN A 345 2.11 1.02 33.63
C ASN A 345 3.40 1.85 33.37
N PRO A 346 4.60 1.25 33.44
CA PRO A 346 5.84 1.98 33.22
C PRO A 346 5.88 2.74 31.88
N ALA A 347 5.30 2.18 30.84
CA ALA A 347 5.27 2.80 29.53
C ALA A 347 4.43 4.10 29.53
N ASP A 348 3.27 4.10 30.17
CA ASP A 348 2.41 5.28 30.30
C ASP A 348 3.11 6.34 31.16
N TYR A 349 3.72 5.92 32.28
CA TYR A 349 4.50 6.80 33.13
C TYR A 349 5.65 7.49 32.37
N PHE A 350 6.39 6.75 31.54
CA PHE A 350 7.45 7.37 30.73
C PHE A 350 6.90 8.37 29.74
N MET A 351 5.72 8.11 29.14
CA MET A 351 5.08 9.11 28.27
C MET A 351 4.72 10.37 29.03
N ASP A 352 4.19 10.26 30.25
CA ASP A 352 3.80 11.40 31.08
C ASP A 352 5.01 12.29 31.45
N ILE A 353 6.12 11.68 31.85
CA ILE A 353 7.31 12.45 32.25
C ILE A 353 8.13 12.99 31.08
N THR A 354 7.98 12.42 29.88
CA THR A 354 8.75 12.82 28.68
C THR A 354 7.95 13.62 27.67
N SER A 355 6.65 13.82 27.90
CA SER A 355 5.79 14.64 27.01
C SER A 355 5.91 16.13 27.31
N LEU A 356 5.84 16.93 26.26
CA LEU A 356 5.73 18.38 26.36
C LEU A 356 4.28 18.76 26.69
N ASP A 357 4.06 19.51 27.78
CA ASP A 357 2.73 19.98 28.19
C ASP A 357 2.49 21.42 27.70
N ALA A 358 1.95 21.52 26.48
CA ALA A 358 1.66 22.81 25.83
C ALA A 358 0.34 23.46 26.26
N ARG A 359 -0.29 23.04 27.38
CA ARG A 359 -1.57 23.61 27.85
C ARG A 359 -1.46 25.04 28.31
N ASN A 360 -0.32 25.41 28.87
CA ASN A 360 0.02 26.82 29.17
C ASN A 360 1.54 27.03 29.09
N PRO A 361 2.02 28.31 28.92
CA PRO A 361 3.44 28.59 28.74
C PRO A 361 4.34 28.17 29.92
N GLU A 362 3.84 28.22 31.16
CA GLU A 362 4.60 27.82 32.35
C GLU A 362 4.83 26.32 32.39
N ARG A 363 3.79 25.53 32.07
CA ARG A 363 3.88 24.08 32.01
C ARG A 363 4.74 23.64 30.85
N GLU A 364 4.62 24.31 29.70
CA GLU A 364 5.48 24.06 28.56
C GLU A 364 6.96 24.27 28.92
N LYS A 365 7.27 25.37 29.56
CA LYS A 365 8.63 25.66 30.01
C LYS A 365 9.14 24.62 31.00
N SER A 366 8.36 24.28 32.02
CA SER A 366 8.74 23.28 33.03
C SER A 366 8.93 21.89 32.45
N SER A 367 8.06 21.46 31.50
CA SER A 367 8.20 20.18 30.84
C SER A 367 9.42 20.13 29.90
N ARG A 368 9.74 21.25 29.24
CA ARG A 368 10.93 21.37 28.39
C ARG A 368 12.22 21.34 29.24
N GLU A 369 12.27 22.02 30.36
CA GLU A 369 13.39 21.98 31.30
C GLU A 369 13.61 20.55 31.85
N ARG A 370 12.53 19.83 32.14
CA ARG A 370 12.58 18.41 32.55
C ARG A 370 13.14 17.50 31.47
N ILE A 371 12.68 17.66 30.23
CA ILE A 371 13.19 16.87 29.07
C ILE A 371 14.68 17.17 28.87
N GLU A 372 15.09 18.43 28.96
CA GLU A 372 16.49 18.85 28.84
C GLU A 372 17.37 18.28 29.96
N PHE A 373 16.85 18.24 31.18
CA PHE A 373 17.53 17.62 32.33
C PHE A 373 17.76 16.11 32.04
N PHE A 374 16.74 15.35 31.59
CA PHE A 374 16.92 13.94 31.27
C PHE A 374 17.92 13.73 30.14
N ALA A 375 17.88 14.55 29.09
CA ALA A 375 18.83 14.46 27.98
C ALA A 375 20.27 14.74 28.43
N THR A 376 20.46 15.74 29.32
CA THR A 376 21.76 16.06 29.89
C THR A 376 22.29 14.93 30.77
N GLU A 377 21.42 14.32 31.60
CA GLU A 377 21.78 13.16 32.42
C GLU A 377 22.17 11.94 31.59
N ALA A 378 21.41 11.65 30.52
CA ALA A 378 21.71 10.57 29.60
C ALA A 378 23.07 10.76 28.92
N MET A 379 23.41 12.00 28.54
CA MET A 379 24.70 12.37 27.98
C MET A 379 25.82 12.30 29.01
N THR A 380 25.62 12.84 30.22
CA THR A 380 26.60 12.82 31.32
C THR A 380 26.94 11.40 31.73
N ARG A 381 25.96 10.52 31.79
CA ARG A 381 26.16 9.08 32.08
C ARG A 381 26.65 8.28 30.89
N ARG A 382 26.79 8.92 29.72
CA ARG A 382 27.23 8.32 28.45
C ARG A 382 26.42 7.06 28.08
N LEU A 383 25.11 7.09 28.25
CA LEU A 383 24.27 5.92 28.03
C LEU A 383 24.36 5.39 26.58
N GLY A 384 24.33 6.29 25.62
CA GLY A 384 24.47 5.93 24.20
C GLY A 384 25.82 5.31 23.87
N GLU A 385 26.93 5.94 24.34
CA GLU A 385 28.29 5.44 24.11
C GLU A 385 28.53 4.06 24.75
N LYS A 386 28.00 3.85 25.96
CA LYS A 386 28.04 2.53 26.64
C LYS A 386 27.26 1.48 25.88
N ALA A 387 26.09 1.84 25.34
CA ALA A 387 25.29 0.92 24.53
C ALA A 387 26.02 0.51 23.25
N VAL A 388 26.67 1.47 22.56
CA VAL A 388 27.51 1.22 21.38
C VAL A 388 28.69 0.33 21.72
N ALA A 389 29.48 0.67 22.74
CA ALA A 389 30.66 -0.10 23.16
C ALA A 389 30.28 -1.55 23.50
N SER A 390 29.22 -1.75 24.29
CA SER A 390 28.76 -3.10 24.65
C SER A 390 28.25 -3.89 23.44
N ALA A 391 27.59 -3.24 22.46
CA ALA A 391 27.13 -3.91 21.24
C ALA A 391 28.29 -4.37 20.34
N LEU A 392 29.31 -3.51 20.17
CA LEU A 392 30.49 -3.84 19.40
C LEU A 392 31.36 -4.91 20.07
N GLU A 393 31.47 -4.91 21.41
CA GLU A 393 32.14 -5.97 22.16
C GLU A 393 31.43 -7.34 21.95
N GLN A 394 30.11 -7.36 22.04
CA GLN A 394 29.33 -8.57 21.77
C GLN A 394 29.46 -9.03 20.32
N HIS A 395 29.50 -8.11 19.36
CA HIS A 395 29.72 -8.43 17.93
C HIS A 395 31.08 -9.10 17.75
N ARG A 396 32.18 -8.53 18.30
CA ARG A 396 33.54 -9.06 18.22
C ARG A 396 33.63 -10.45 18.87
N ALA A 397 32.92 -10.69 19.97
CA ALA A 397 32.90 -11.98 20.64
C ALA A 397 32.16 -13.08 19.82
N ARG A 398 31.25 -12.71 18.93
CA ARG A 398 30.50 -13.68 18.10
C ARG A 398 31.29 -14.25 16.92
N SER A 399 32.40 -13.64 16.50
CA SER A 399 33.32 -14.08 15.42
C SER A 399 32.61 -14.75 14.24
N ALA A 400 31.60 -14.08 13.66
CA ALA A 400 30.92 -14.58 12.47
C ALA A 400 31.80 -14.30 11.23
N ALA A 401 32.13 -15.36 10.47
CA ALA A 401 32.73 -15.19 9.14
C ALA A 401 31.76 -14.36 8.26
N PRO A 402 32.28 -13.42 7.45
CA PRO A 402 31.43 -12.67 6.53
C PRO A 402 30.68 -13.64 5.61
N THR A 403 29.37 -13.61 5.63
CA THR A 403 28.53 -14.39 4.72
C THR A 403 28.69 -13.78 3.33
N GLU A 404 29.33 -14.52 2.42
CA GLU A 404 29.39 -14.15 1.01
C GLU A 404 27.96 -14.03 0.48
N TYR A 405 27.60 -12.81 0.10
CA TYR A 405 26.25 -12.46 -0.31
C TYR A 405 26.12 -12.55 -1.83
N ASP A 406 25.29 -13.47 -2.31
CA ASP A 406 24.92 -13.61 -3.72
C ASP A 406 23.52 -13.04 -3.99
N PRO A 407 23.41 -11.87 -4.64
CA PRO A 407 22.11 -11.25 -4.94
C PRO A 407 21.31 -12.13 -5.93
N THR A 408 20.18 -12.65 -5.47
CA THR A 408 19.38 -13.63 -6.21
C THR A 408 18.02 -13.10 -6.67
N HIS A 409 17.93 -11.82 -7.02
CA HIS A 409 16.67 -11.26 -7.54
C HIS A 409 16.23 -11.92 -8.83
N ALA A 410 14.91 -12.01 -9.00
CA ALA A 410 14.31 -12.48 -10.24
C ALA A 410 14.76 -11.65 -11.44
N SER A 411 15.03 -12.31 -12.58
CA SER A 411 15.31 -11.65 -13.85
C SER A 411 14.11 -10.80 -14.29
N TRP A 412 14.33 -9.84 -15.20
CA TRP A 412 13.24 -8.97 -15.68
C TRP A 412 12.04 -9.77 -16.22
N ILE A 413 12.29 -10.83 -16.98
CA ILE A 413 11.24 -11.70 -17.54
C ILE A 413 10.50 -12.45 -16.45
N GLN A 414 11.20 -13.01 -15.47
CA GLN A 414 10.58 -13.67 -14.32
C GLN A 414 9.71 -12.71 -13.51
N GLN A 415 10.21 -11.49 -13.23
CA GLN A 415 9.41 -10.45 -12.58
C GLN A 415 8.16 -10.14 -13.39
N PHE A 416 8.29 -9.94 -14.70
CA PHE A 416 7.17 -9.65 -15.58
C PHE A 416 6.11 -10.75 -15.54
N VAL A 417 6.50 -12.03 -15.70
CA VAL A 417 5.56 -13.16 -15.67
C VAL A 417 4.87 -13.31 -14.33
N LEU A 418 5.61 -13.19 -13.23
CA LEU A 418 5.03 -13.25 -11.87
C LEU A 418 4.02 -12.12 -11.62
N LEU A 419 4.35 -10.90 -12.06
CA LEU A 419 3.48 -9.74 -11.90
C LEU A 419 2.24 -9.81 -12.81
N VAL A 420 2.36 -10.31 -14.04
CA VAL A 420 1.21 -10.60 -14.91
C VAL A 420 0.30 -11.63 -14.25
N ARG A 421 0.86 -12.75 -13.78
CA ARG A 421 0.10 -13.80 -13.08
C ARG A 421 -0.65 -13.21 -11.87
N ARG A 422 0.02 -12.40 -11.05
CA ARG A 422 -0.60 -11.69 -9.91
C ARG A 422 -1.77 -10.83 -10.35
N GLY A 423 -1.56 -10.00 -11.37
CA GLY A 423 -2.58 -9.09 -11.89
C GLY A 423 -3.82 -9.83 -12.41
N LEU A 424 -3.61 -10.91 -13.16
CA LEU A 424 -4.71 -11.74 -13.68
C LEU A 424 -5.48 -12.46 -12.57
N ILE A 425 -4.79 -13.00 -11.56
CA ILE A 425 -5.45 -13.61 -10.38
C ILE A 425 -6.27 -12.56 -9.64
N ASN A 426 -5.68 -11.38 -9.37
CA ASN A 426 -6.36 -10.29 -8.67
C ASN A 426 -7.61 -9.85 -9.44
N GLN A 427 -7.53 -9.66 -10.75
CA GLN A 427 -8.65 -9.28 -11.61
C GLN A 427 -9.73 -10.38 -11.69
N ARG A 428 -9.33 -11.65 -11.85
CA ARG A 428 -10.29 -12.78 -11.90
C ARG A 428 -11.07 -12.93 -10.60
N ARG A 429 -10.46 -12.65 -9.46
CA ARG A 429 -11.10 -12.74 -8.14
C ARG A 429 -11.88 -11.49 -7.76
N ASP A 430 -11.66 -10.37 -8.43
CA ASP A 430 -12.51 -9.17 -8.31
C ASP A 430 -13.84 -9.37 -9.05
N PHE A 431 -14.60 -10.34 -8.55
CA PHE A 431 -15.83 -10.78 -9.16
C PHE A 431 -16.91 -9.70 -9.20
N ILE A 432 -16.92 -8.80 -8.23
CA ILE A 432 -17.87 -7.68 -8.17
C ILE A 432 -17.49 -6.65 -9.22
N GLY A 433 -16.24 -6.23 -9.28
CA GLY A 433 -15.76 -5.26 -10.27
C GLY A 433 -16.00 -5.74 -11.72
N VAL A 434 -15.67 -7.00 -12.01
CA VAL A 434 -15.91 -7.60 -13.35
C VAL A 434 -17.40 -7.63 -13.70
N ARG A 435 -18.26 -8.06 -12.78
CA ARG A 435 -19.72 -8.11 -13.02
C ARG A 435 -20.34 -6.73 -13.23
N VAL A 436 -19.95 -5.76 -12.40
CA VAL A 436 -20.45 -4.39 -12.53
C VAL A 436 -20.02 -3.81 -13.89
N THR A 437 -18.77 -4.01 -14.30
CA THR A 437 -18.29 -3.53 -15.60
C THR A 437 -19.07 -4.19 -16.74
N LEU A 438 -19.25 -5.52 -16.69
CA LEU A 438 -20.02 -6.23 -17.72
C LEU A 438 -21.49 -5.78 -17.75
N ALA A 439 -22.13 -5.62 -16.60
CA ALA A 439 -23.51 -5.16 -16.50
C ALA A 439 -23.70 -3.76 -17.08
N LEU A 440 -22.76 -2.84 -16.80
CA LEU A 440 -22.81 -1.49 -17.36
C LEU A 440 -22.63 -1.49 -18.88
N GLU A 441 -21.65 -2.23 -19.40
CA GLU A 441 -21.46 -2.36 -20.86
C GLU A 441 -22.67 -2.98 -21.55
N MET A 442 -23.30 -4.01 -20.93
CA MET A 442 -24.52 -4.60 -21.47
C MET A 442 -25.71 -3.64 -21.42
N MET A 443 -25.84 -2.90 -20.32
CA MET A 443 -26.90 -1.87 -20.20
C MET A 443 -26.74 -0.80 -21.28
N TYR A 444 -25.54 -0.27 -21.49
CA TYR A 444 -25.29 0.71 -22.56
C TYR A 444 -25.53 0.11 -23.95
N ALA A 445 -25.09 -1.12 -24.21
CA ALA A 445 -25.36 -1.81 -25.47
C ALA A 445 -26.87 -1.92 -25.75
N LEU A 446 -27.65 -2.30 -24.74
CA LEU A 446 -29.10 -2.43 -24.86
C LEU A 446 -29.79 -1.09 -25.09
N ILE A 447 -29.37 -0.05 -24.35
CA ILE A 447 -29.94 1.30 -24.52
C ILE A 447 -29.66 1.82 -25.93
N VAL A 448 -28.42 1.79 -26.39
CA VAL A 448 -28.03 2.23 -27.73
C VAL A 448 -28.76 1.44 -28.80
N SER A 449 -28.76 0.11 -28.66
CA SER A 449 -29.44 -0.77 -29.63
C SER A 449 -30.96 -0.58 -29.66
N ALA A 450 -31.59 -0.22 -28.53
CA ALA A 450 -33.02 0.05 -28.48
C ALA A 450 -33.38 1.40 -29.10
N LEU A 451 -32.59 2.44 -28.82
CA LEU A 451 -32.81 3.80 -29.32
C LEU A 451 -32.57 3.93 -30.84
N PHE A 452 -31.51 3.25 -31.33
CA PHE A 452 -31.07 3.33 -32.72
C PHE A 452 -31.37 2.06 -33.54
N ARG A 453 -32.44 1.32 -33.19
CA ARG A 453 -32.76 0.05 -33.84
C ARG A 453 -33.19 0.23 -35.29
N GLY A 454 -32.48 -0.40 -36.22
CA GLY A 454 -32.88 -0.48 -37.63
C GLY A 454 -32.84 0.88 -38.35
N VAL A 455 -31.73 1.58 -38.20
CA VAL A 455 -31.51 2.91 -38.81
C VAL A 455 -31.71 2.87 -40.33
N GLY A 456 -32.61 3.70 -40.82
CA GLY A 456 -33.00 3.80 -42.23
C GLY A 456 -31.91 4.41 -43.16
N HIS A 457 -32.22 4.47 -44.44
CA HIS A 457 -31.40 5.15 -45.47
C HIS A 457 -32.07 6.45 -45.89
N ASP A 458 -32.62 7.20 -44.95
CA ASP A 458 -33.22 8.53 -45.10
C ASP A 458 -32.37 9.55 -44.35
N GLN A 459 -32.73 10.84 -44.42
CA GLN A 459 -31.98 11.91 -43.75
C GLN A 459 -31.99 11.76 -42.22
N LYS A 460 -33.05 11.18 -41.61
CA LYS A 460 -33.09 10.84 -40.19
C LYS A 460 -32.09 9.75 -39.90
N GLY A 461 -32.00 8.73 -40.76
CA GLY A 461 -31.02 7.62 -40.62
C GLY A 461 -29.57 8.10 -40.68
N VAL A 462 -29.24 9.15 -41.45
CA VAL A 462 -27.91 9.78 -41.43
C VAL A 462 -27.65 10.39 -40.06
N GLN A 463 -28.60 11.17 -39.53
CA GLN A 463 -28.45 11.82 -38.24
C GLN A 463 -28.33 10.79 -37.11
N ASP A 464 -29.15 9.73 -37.13
CA ASP A 464 -29.16 8.64 -36.13
C ASP A 464 -27.85 7.85 -36.12
N ARG A 465 -27.26 7.54 -37.31
CA ARG A 465 -25.95 6.88 -37.42
C ARG A 465 -24.84 7.74 -36.79
N ILE A 466 -24.79 9.01 -37.11
CA ILE A 466 -23.80 9.97 -36.59
C ILE A 466 -23.93 10.07 -35.07
N GLY A 467 -25.17 10.25 -34.55
CA GLY A 467 -25.45 10.27 -33.10
C GLY A 467 -25.08 8.97 -32.39
N CYS A 468 -25.38 7.84 -33.02
CA CYS A 468 -25.01 6.52 -32.49
C CYS A 468 -23.50 6.35 -32.37
N LEU A 469 -22.74 6.64 -33.45
CA LEU A 469 -21.29 6.53 -33.48
C LEU A 469 -20.64 7.44 -32.44
N PHE A 470 -21.15 8.66 -32.31
CA PHE A 470 -20.66 9.59 -31.29
C PHE A 470 -20.91 9.07 -29.88
N PHE A 471 -22.12 8.56 -29.60
CA PHE A 471 -22.45 8.01 -28.30
C PHE A 471 -21.59 6.79 -27.95
N VAL A 472 -21.25 5.95 -28.94
CA VAL A 472 -20.36 4.81 -28.77
C VAL A 472 -18.96 5.27 -28.35
N VAL A 473 -18.38 6.24 -29.04
CA VAL A 473 -17.07 6.83 -28.72
C VAL A 473 -17.07 7.41 -27.31
N LEU A 474 -18.07 8.22 -26.99
CA LEU A 474 -18.17 8.85 -25.67
C LEU A 474 -18.31 7.82 -24.54
N ASN A 475 -19.13 6.78 -24.74
CA ASN A 475 -19.26 5.68 -23.78
C ASN A 475 -17.92 4.96 -23.55
N VAL A 476 -17.20 4.64 -24.63
CA VAL A 476 -15.89 4.00 -24.55
C VAL A 476 -14.90 4.88 -23.83
N ALA A 477 -14.92 6.19 -24.03
CA ALA A 477 -14.06 7.14 -23.36
C ALA A 477 -14.22 7.09 -21.84
N TYR A 478 -15.44 7.23 -21.35
CA TYR A 478 -15.71 7.22 -19.91
C TYR A 478 -15.47 5.86 -19.26
N THR A 479 -15.89 4.76 -19.92
CA THR A 479 -15.76 3.42 -19.39
C THR A 479 -14.34 2.86 -19.47
N SER A 480 -13.41 3.54 -20.16
CA SER A 480 -11.98 3.20 -20.17
C SER A 480 -11.17 3.99 -19.15
N ALA A 481 -11.28 5.31 -19.17
CA ALA A 481 -10.40 6.18 -18.39
C ALA A 481 -10.72 6.12 -16.89
N LEU A 482 -11.99 6.21 -16.48
CA LEU A 482 -12.35 6.27 -15.05
C LEU A 482 -12.03 5.00 -14.26
N PRO A 483 -12.33 3.78 -14.77
CA PRO A 483 -11.91 2.57 -14.09
C PRO A 483 -10.38 2.42 -14.00
N ALA A 484 -9.63 2.85 -15.01
CA ALA A 484 -8.18 2.85 -15.00
C ALA A 484 -7.62 3.76 -13.87
N ILE A 485 -8.18 4.96 -13.70
CA ILE A 485 -7.83 5.87 -12.61
C ILE A 485 -8.08 5.21 -11.24
N ASN A 486 -9.28 4.69 -11.02
CA ASN A 486 -9.69 4.13 -9.73
C ASN A 486 -8.84 2.90 -9.33
N VAL A 487 -8.68 1.96 -10.25
CA VAL A 487 -7.96 0.71 -9.97
C VAL A 487 -6.48 0.97 -9.73
N PHE A 488 -5.85 1.79 -10.57
CA PHE A 488 -4.44 2.09 -10.45
C PHE A 488 -4.12 2.90 -9.18
N ALA A 489 -4.98 3.86 -8.82
CA ALA A 489 -4.81 4.62 -7.59
C ALA A 489 -4.86 3.74 -6.34
N GLY A 490 -5.72 2.71 -6.33
CA GLY A 490 -5.78 1.71 -5.26
C GLY A 490 -4.53 0.81 -5.18
N GLU A 491 -3.86 0.56 -6.30
CA GLU A 491 -2.65 -0.26 -6.38
C GLU A 491 -1.36 0.54 -6.15
N LYS A 492 -1.34 1.85 -6.46
CA LYS A 492 -0.14 2.71 -6.43
C LYS A 492 0.61 2.65 -5.10
N GLY A 493 -0.10 2.71 -3.97
CA GLY A 493 0.51 2.62 -2.63
C GLY A 493 1.24 1.30 -2.40
N ILE A 494 0.62 0.18 -2.80
CA ILE A 494 1.20 -1.16 -2.69
C ILE A 494 2.49 -1.26 -3.52
N VAL A 495 2.41 -0.80 -4.78
CA VAL A 495 3.53 -0.86 -5.74
C VAL A 495 4.71 0.00 -5.29
N VAL A 496 4.46 1.21 -4.79
CA VAL A 496 5.50 2.09 -4.25
C VAL A 496 6.20 1.43 -3.06
N ARG A 497 5.45 0.75 -2.16
CA ARG A 497 6.03 0.01 -1.05
C ARG A 497 6.90 -1.16 -1.53
N GLU A 498 6.36 -2.04 -2.39
CA GLU A 498 7.07 -3.20 -2.92
C GLU A 498 8.33 -2.77 -3.69
N ARG A 499 8.27 -1.65 -4.39
CA ARG A 499 9.43 -1.09 -5.09
C ARG A 499 10.47 -0.51 -4.12
N ALA A 500 10.03 0.14 -3.03
CA ALA A 500 10.91 0.65 -1.99
C ALA A 500 11.68 -0.48 -1.28
N SER A 501 11.10 -1.69 -1.20
CA SER A 501 11.78 -2.89 -0.70
C SER A 501 12.58 -3.65 -1.78
N GLY A 502 12.74 -3.10 -2.98
CA GLY A 502 13.57 -3.69 -4.03
C GLY A 502 12.97 -4.89 -4.75
N ALA A 503 11.68 -5.23 -4.55
CA ALA A 503 11.09 -6.49 -5.02
C ALA A 503 11.12 -6.67 -6.55
N TYR A 504 11.03 -5.60 -7.34
CA TYR A 504 11.05 -5.65 -8.82
C TYR A 504 11.38 -4.28 -9.44
N LYS A 505 11.65 -4.26 -10.76
CA LYS A 505 11.91 -3.04 -11.53
C LYS A 505 10.61 -2.32 -11.94
N TRP A 506 10.64 -0.99 -12.06
CA TRP A 506 9.49 -0.21 -12.54
C TRP A 506 8.99 -0.66 -13.92
N SER A 507 9.92 -0.97 -14.84
CA SER A 507 9.58 -1.41 -16.19
C SER A 507 8.84 -2.75 -16.22
N SER A 508 9.24 -3.74 -15.40
CA SER A 508 8.56 -5.03 -15.33
C SER A 508 7.14 -4.90 -14.79
N TYR A 509 6.94 -4.05 -13.77
CA TYR A 509 5.60 -3.75 -13.26
C TYR A 509 4.72 -3.04 -14.29
N TYR A 510 5.21 -1.95 -14.88
CA TYR A 510 4.41 -1.15 -15.81
C TYR A 510 3.99 -1.96 -17.05
N MET A 511 4.90 -2.75 -17.61
CA MET A 511 4.58 -3.66 -18.72
C MET A 511 3.60 -4.76 -18.31
N SER A 512 3.74 -5.30 -17.11
CA SER A 512 2.76 -6.28 -16.61
C SER A 512 1.37 -5.66 -16.43
N LYS A 513 1.30 -4.41 -15.99
CA LYS A 513 0.03 -3.67 -15.85
C LYS A 513 -0.65 -3.49 -17.20
N TYR A 514 0.10 -3.09 -18.23
CA TYR A 514 -0.43 -2.98 -19.59
C TYR A 514 -1.06 -4.29 -20.07
N VAL A 515 -0.35 -5.42 -19.91
CA VAL A 515 -0.88 -6.74 -20.32
C VAL A 515 -2.11 -7.14 -19.51
N THR A 516 -2.16 -6.83 -18.23
CA THR A 516 -3.32 -7.15 -17.37
C THR A 516 -4.55 -6.29 -17.65
N GLU A 517 -4.44 -5.18 -18.39
CA GLU A 517 -5.61 -4.43 -18.85
C GLU A 517 -6.29 -5.06 -20.10
N LEU A 518 -5.58 -5.91 -20.90
CA LEU A 518 -6.13 -6.52 -22.11
C LEU A 518 -7.40 -7.36 -21.89
N PRO A 519 -7.54 -8.19 -20.85
CA PRO A 519 -8.78 -8.93 -20.61
C PRO A 519 -10.02 -8.05 -20.38
N ARG A 520 -9.84 -6.80 -19.99
CA ARG A 520 -10.94 -5.83 -19.82
C ARG A 520 -11.56 -5.37 -21.14
N LEU A 521 -10.91 -5.67 -22.27
CA LEU A 521 -11.48 -5.44 -23.59
C LEU A 521 -12.58 -6.45 -23.95
N ILE A 522 -12.69 -7.60 -23.28
CA ILE A 522 -13.67 -8.64 -23.60
C ILE A 522 -15.13 -8.11 -23.51
N PRO A 523 -15.57 -7.42 -22.45
CA PRO A 523 -16.91 -6.81 -22.42
C PRO A 523 -17.16 -5.84 -23.58
N ARG A 524 -16.12 -5.13 -24.04
CA ARG A 524 -16.22 -4.21 -25.18
C ARG A 524 -16.42 -4.90 -26.52
N LEU A 525 -15.79 -6.06 -26.73
CA LEU A 525 -16.05 -6.87 -27.93
C LEU A 525 -17.54 -7.29 -27.99
N ILE A 526 -18.12 -7.64 -26.86
CA ILE A 526 -19.54 -7.98 -26.77
C ILE A 526 -20.40 -6.74 -27.05
N PHE A 527 -20.06 -5.60 -26.44
CA PHE A 527 -20.71 -4.31 -26.71
C PHE A 527 -20.68 -3.95 -28.19
N CYS A 528 -19.50 -4.01 -28.82
CA CYS A 528 -19.34 -3.75 -30.25
C CYS A 528 -20.22 -4.66 -31.11
N ALA A 529 -20.25 -5.97 -30.82
CA ALA A 529 -21.04 -6.92 -31.59
C ALA A 529 -22.54 -6.63 -31.46
N LEU A 530 -23.03 -6.34 -30.27
CA LEU A 530 -24.45 -6.03 -30.05
C LEU A 530 -24.86 -4.74 -30.75
N VAL A 531 -24.10 -3.65 -30.52
CA VAL A 531 -24.44 -2.35 -31.10
C VAL A 531 -24.38 -2.40 -32.62
N TYR A 532 -23.29 -2.90 -33.20
CA TYR A 532 -23.08 -2.90 -34.64
C TYR A 532 -24.20 -3.61 -35.41
N TRP A 533 -24.57 -4.83 -34.97
CA TRP A 533 -25.54 -5.65 -35.70
C TRP A 533 -27.01 -5.27 -35.39
N ILE A 534 -27.33 -4.86 -34.17
CA ILE A 534 -28.73 -4.51 -33.81
C ILE A 534 -29.11 -3.14 -34.34
N VAL A 535 -28.22 -2.16 -34.29
CA VAL A 535 -28.43 -0.83 -34.90
C VAL A 535 -28.53 -0.93 -36.39
N GLY A 536 -27.83 -1.87 -37.01
CA GLY A 536 -27.81 -2.06 -38.44
C GLY A 536 -26.87 -1.08 -39.15
N LEU A 537 -25.70 -0.86 -38.57
CA LEU A 537 -24.59 -0.16 -39.22
C LEU A 537 -24.15 -0.92 -40.48
N ARG A 538 -23.21 -0.43 -41.24
CA ARG A 538 -22.78 -0.97 -42.52
C ARG A 538 -22.56 -2.50 -42.45
N LYS A 539 -23.44 -3.30 -43.09
CA LYS A 539 -23.57 -4.75 -42.90
C LYS A 539 -22.49 -5.57 -43.65
N THR A 540 -21.21 -5.18 -43.52
CA THR A 540 -20.09 -5.95 -44.05
C THR A 540 -19.18 -6.44 -42.95
N GLN A 541 -18.68 -7.66 -43.03
CA GLN A 541 -17.74 -8.24 -42.08
C GLN A 541 -16.45 -7.39 -41.98
N TYR A 542 -15.99 -6.86 -43.08
CA TYR A 542 -14.80 -6.02 -43.15
C TYR A 542 -14.96 -4.74 -42.30
N ASN A 543 -16.05 -4.00 -42.50
CA ASN A 543 -16.33 -2.78 -41.74
C ASN A 543 -16.58 -3.04 -40.24
N PHE A 544 -17.16 -4.20 -39.89
CA PHE A 544 -17.30 -4.63 -38.50
C PHE A 544 -15.94 -4.78 -37.79
N TRP A 545 -14.99 -5.48 -38.41
CA TRP A 545 -13.68 -5.67 -37.79
C TRP A 545 -12.87 -4.37 -37.71
N ILE A 546 -13.04 -3.46 -38.66
CA ILE A 546 -12.48 -2.10 -38.59
C ILE A 546 -13.11 -1.34 -37.43
N PHE A 547 -14.44 -1.37 -37.31
CA PHE A 547 -15.14 -0.76 -36.15
C PHE A 547 -14.58 -1.27 -34.84
N VAL A 548 -14.42 -2.57 -34.67
CA VAL A 548 -13.82 -3.18 -33.48
C VAL A 548 -12.39 -2.70 -33.27
N ALA A 549 -11.58 -2.63 -34.32
CA ALA A 549 -10.18 -2.17 -34.20
C ALA A 549 -10.09 -0.72 -33.73
N ILE A 550 -10.95 0.17 -34.24
CA ILE A 550 -11.02 1.59 -33.83
C ILE A 550 -11.40 1.69 -32.34
N ILE A 551 -12.43 0.98 -31.91
CA ILE A 551 -12.90 1.01 -30.51
C ILE A 551 -11.86 0.45 -29.56
N ILE A 552 -11.12 -0.60 -29.94
CA ILE A 552 -10.02 -1.12 -29.12
C ILE A 552 -8.89 -0.11 -29.01
N ALA A 553 -8.49 0.52 -30.12
CA ALA A 553 -7.44 1.52 -30.12
C ALA A 553 -7.80 2.75 -29.24
N GLU A 554 -9.05 3.20 -29.33
CA GLU A 554 -9.59 4.26 -28.46
C GLU A 554 -9.58 3.87 -26.98
N ALA A 555 -10.14 2.69 -26.67
CA ALA A 555 -10.20 2.18 -25.30
C ALA A 555 -8.82 2.10 -24.65
N MET A 556 -7.82 1.61 -25.39
CA MET A 556 -6.45 1.50 -24.91
C MET A 556 -5.78 2.86 -24.73
N SER A 557 -6.02 3.80 -25.62
CA SER A 557 -5.48 5.18 -25.53
C SER A 557 -6.05 5.92 -24.31
N LEU A 558 -7.35 5.77 -24.05
CA LEU A 558 -8.00 6.41 -22.90
C LEU A 558 -7.71 5.68 -21.57
N THR A 559 -7.47 4.39 -21.60
CA THR A 559 -6.90 3.65 -20.46
C THR A 559 -5.50 4.16 -20.12
N ALA A 560 -4.65 4.39 -21.14
CA ALA A 560 -3.32 4.98 -20.93
C ALA A 560 -3.40 6.39 -20.35
N LEU A 561 -4.35 7.22 -20.79
CA LEU A 561 -4.61 8.55 -20.21
C LEU A 561 -5.03 8.46 -18.75
N GLY A 562 -5.91 7.54 -18.41
CA GLY A 562 -6.30 7.27 -17.02
C GLY A 562 -5.11 6.86 -16.14
N LEU A 563 -4.23 5.99 -16.65
CA LEU A 563 -2.99 5.59 -15.97
C LEU A 563 -2.02 6.79 -15.80
N LEU A 564 -1.90 7.67 -16.79
CA LEU A 564 -1.10 8.88 -16.69
C LEU A 564 -1.59 9.79 -15.55
N MET A 565 -2.89 10.06 -15.52
CA MET A 565 -3.49 10.91 -14.49
C MET A 565 -3.29 10.32 -13.09
N ALA A 566 -3.58 9.03 -12.91
CA ALA A 566 -3.41 8.35 -11.63
C ALA A 566 -1.93 8.24 -11.20
N SER A 567 -1.00 8.20 -12.15
CA SER A 567 0.45 8.22 -11.87
C SER A 567 0.93 9.59 -11.43
N ALA A 568 0.45 10.65 -12.10
CA ALA A 568 0.98 12.00 -11.94
C ALA A 568 0.41 12.75 -10.72
N MET A 569 -0.82 12.46 -10.30
CA MET A 569 -1.52 13.25 -9.28
C MET A 569 -2.26 12.39 -8.23
N PRO A 570 -2.72 13.00 -7.11
CA PRO A 570 -3.59 12.33 -6.13
C PRO A 570 -4.92 11.88 -6.76
N ILE A 571 -5.51 10.81 -6.22
CA ILE A 571 -6.74 10.21 -6.76
C ILE A 571 -7.91 11.20 -6.89
N GLY A 572 -8.10 12.09 -5.90
CA GLY A 572 -9.17 13.10 -5.95
C GLY A 572 -9.03 14.06 -7.12
N ALA A 573 -7.80 14.53 -7.39
CA ALA A 573 -7.51 15.40 -8.55
C ALA A 573 -7.66 14.63 -9.88
N ALA A 574 -7.19 13.39 -9.96
CA ALA A 574 -7.32 12.56 -11.16
C ALA A 574 -8.79 12.28 -11.52
N LEU A 575 -9.65 12.01 -10.53
CA LEU A 575 -11.07 11.78 -10.73
C LEU A 575 -11.85 13.05 -11.10
N ALA A 576 -11.40 14.21 -10.69
CA ALA A 576 -12.00 15.49 -11.09
C ALA A 576 -11.56 15.92 -12.51
N LEU A 577 -10.27 15.78 -12.82
CA LEU A 577 -9.71 16.20 -14.11
C LEU A 577 -9.98 15.19 -15.24
N GLY A 578 -10.15 13.90 -14.94
CA GLY A 578 -10.44 12.87 -15.94
C GLY A 578 -11.67 13.19 -16.80
N PRO A 579 -12.86 13.35 -16.20
CA PRO A 579 -14.06 13.77 -16.94
C PRO A 579 -13.90 15.11 -17.67
N ALA A 580 -13.22 16.09 -17.06
CA ALA A 580 -12.99 17.39 -17.68
C ALA A 580 -12.14 17.26 -18.95
N CYS A 581 -11.08 16.46 -18.95
CA CYS A 581 -10.27 16.19 -20.14
C CYS A 581 -11.07 15.47 -21.23
N ILE A 582 -11.88 14.47 -20.88
CA ILE A 582 -12.77 13.78 -21.83
C ILE A 582 -13.75 14.78 -22.45
N THR A 583 -14.34 15.68 -21.65
CA THR A 583 -15.26 16.70 -22.15
C THR A 583 -14.56 17.67 -23.13
N ILE A 584 -13.34 18.10 -22.82
CA ILE A 584 -12.53 18.93 -23.72
C ILE A 584 -12.28 18.18 -25.04
N PHE A 585 -11.82 16.94 -24.99
CA PHE A 585 -11.61 16.14 -26.19
C PHE A 585 -12.91 15.93 -26.97
N THR A 586 -14.04 15.69 -26.29
CA THR A 586 -15.35 15.59 -26.95
C THR A 586 -15.72 16.85 -27.71
N LEU A 587 -15.37 18.03 -27.21
CA LEU A 587 -15.62 19.31 -27.90
C LEU A 587 -14.81 19.45 -29.21
N PHE A 588 -13.55 18.94 -29.19
CA PHE A 588 -12.67 18.97 -30.37
C PHE A 588 -12.78 17.71 -31.24
N GLY A 589 -13.60 16.74 -30.85
CA GLY A 589 -13.79 15.46 -31.53
C GLY A 589 -14.44 15.52 -32.91
N GLY A 590 -14.89 16.69 -33.38
CA GLY A 590 -15.42 16.90 -34.74
C GLY A 590 -16.94 16.76 -34.88
N ILE A 591 -17.70 16.54 -33.78
CA ILE A 591 -19.16 16.54 -33.84
C ILE A 591 -19.77 17.92 -33.53
N TYR A 592 -19.26 18.59 -32.48
CA TYR A 592 -19.77 19.89 -32.03
C TYR A 592 -19.13 21.03 -32.76
N LEU A 593 -17.85 20.94 -33.12
CA LEU A 593 -17.09 21.93 -33.87
C LEU A 593 -16.60 21.31 -35.18
N ASN A 594 -16.98 21.92 -36.31
CA ASN A 594 -16.35 21.56 -37.54
C ASN A 594 -14.86 21.90 -37.49
N ILE A 595 -14.03 20.96 -37.98
CA ILE A 595 -12.55 21.04 -37.90
C ILE A 595 -12.02 22.37 -38.47
N ASP A 596 -12.61 22.84 -39.56
CA ASP A 596 -12.20 24.07 -40.22
C ASP A 596 -12.53 25.33 -39.44
N SER A 597 -13.53 25.24 -38.52
CA SER A 597 -13.95 26.35 -37.66
C SER A 597 -13.07 26.48 -36.41
N ILE A 598 -12.15 25.53 -36.14
CA ILE A 598 -11.28 25.58 -34.97
C ILE A 598 -10.24 26.68 -35.10
N PRO A 599 -10.14 27.65 -34.16
CA PRO A 599 -9.12 28.69 -34.19
C PRO A 599 -7.71 28.10 -34.29
N ALA A 600 -6.83 28.75 -35.09
CA ALA A 600 -5.47 28.25 -35.36
C ALA A 600 -4.67 27.93 -34.09
N GLY A 601 -4.84 28.73 -33.04
CA GLY A 601 -4.18 28.50 -31.73
C GLY A 601 -4.64 27.25 -30.97
N ALA A 602 -5.82 26.67 -31.32
CA ALA A 602 -6.37 25.49 -30.66
C ALA A 602 -6.32 24.22 -31.54
N ARG A 603 -5.93 24.32 -32.78
CA ARG A 603 -5.89 23.18 -33.72
C ARG A 603 -4.97 22.04 -33.31
N TRP A 604 -3.96 22.31 -32.51
CA TRP A 604 -3.02 21.31 -32.02
C TRP A 604 -3.69 20.32 -31.07
N ILE A 605 -4.79 20.70 -30.35
CA ILE A 605 -5.49 19.86 -29.39
C ILE A 605 -5.98 18.57 -30.05
N ARG A 606 -6.49 18.64 -31.29
CA ARG A 606 -6.99 17.48 -32.03
C ARG A 606 -5.93 16.39 -32.25
N PHE A 607 -4.64 16.77 -32.35
CA PHE A 607 -3.56 15.78 -32.51
C PHE A 607 -3.27 14.99 -31.21
N MET A 608 -3.73 15.48 -30.07
CA MET A 608 -3.63 14.81 -28.78
C MET A 608 -4.96 14.17 -28.33
N ASP A 609 -5.98 14.22 -29.20
CA ASP A 609 -7.35 13.81 -28.87
C ASP A 609 -7.68 12.42 -29.40
N PRO A 610 -7.74 11.37 -28.52
CA PRO A 610 -8.13 10.03 -28.92
C PRO A 610 -9.57 9.97 -29.48
N ILE A 611 -10.47 10.82 -28.99
CA ILE A 611 -11.88 10.89 -29.39
C ILE A 611 -11.98 11.34 -30.84
N PHE A 612 -11.21 12.35 -31.24
CA PHE A 612 -11.15 12.82 -32.61
C PHE A 612 -10.76 11.71 -33.60
N TYR A 613 -9.67 10.98 -33.28
CA TYR A 613 -9.20 9.89 -34.12
C TYR A 613 -10.23 8.74 -34.23
N ALA A 614 -10.87 8.38 -33.11
CA ALA A 614 -11.88 7.34 -33.10
C ALA A 614 -13.13 7.74 -33.88
N TYR A 615 -13.66 8.93 -33.59
CA TYR A 615 -14.91 9.39 -34.19
C TYR A 615 -14.76 9.62 -35.71
N SER A 616 -13.72 10.32 -36.16
CA SER A 616 -13.46 10.54 -37.60
C SER A 616 -13.27 9.19 -38.34
N ALA A 617 -12.56 8.23 -37.72
CA ALA A 617 -12.38 6.89 -38.28
C ALA A 617 -13.69 6.10 -38.37
N LEU A 618 -14.55 6.17 -37.34
CA LEU A 618 -15.85 5.48 -37.35
C LEU A 618 -16.81 6.06 -38.39
N VAL A 619 -16.88 7.37 -38.48
CA VAL A 619 -17.70 8.04 -39.48
C VAL A 619 -17.21 7.70 -40.90
N SER A 620 -15.89 7.73 -41.12
CA SER A 620 -15.32 7.32 -42.44
C SER A 620 -15.52 5.84 -42.72
N ASN A 621 -15.52 4.94 -41.72
CA ASN A 621 -15.82 3.53 -41.89
C ASN A 621 -17.29 3.25 -42.23
N GLU A 622 -18.21 4.07 -41.72
CA GLU A 622 -19.66 3.91 -41.96
C GLU A 622 -20.06 4.54 -43.32
N PHE A 623 -19.62 5.74 -43.64
CA PHE A 623 -20.07 6.51 -44.80
C PHE A 623 -19.12 6.45 -46.01
N GLY A 624 -17.88 6.01 -45.84
CA GLY A 624 -16.87 5.91 -46.88
C GLY A 624 -16.97 4.64 -47.73
N GLY A 625 -16.29 4.63 -48.91
CA GLY A 625 -16.23 3.46 -49.82
C GLY A 625 -17.38 3.42 -50.83
N ASP A 626 -17.97 2.25 -51.09
CA ASP A 626 -19.05 2.12 -52.09
C ASP A 626 -20.19 3.09 -51.82
N PRO A 627 -20.76 3.72 -52.85
CA PRO A 627 -21.74 4.79 -52.69
C PRO A 627 -23.00 4.27 -51.96
N ILE A 628 -23.22 4.78 -50.76
CA ILE A 628 -24.48 4.63 -50.01
C ILE A 628 -25.37 5.76 -50.47
N ALA A 629 -26.55 5.43 -51.07
CA ALA A 629 -27.55 6.41 -51.43
C ALA A 629 -28.55 6.61 -50.29
N PHE A 630 -28.81 7.85 -49.94
CA PHE A 630 -29.83 8.23 -48.97
C PHE A 630 -31.03 8.91 -49.68
N SER A 631 -32.24 8.54 -49.27
CA SER A 631 -33.44 9.12 -49.84
C SER A 631 -33.67 10.54 -49.29
N CYS A 632 -34.05 11.42 -50.18
CA CYS A 632 -34.38 12.81 -49.87
C CYS A 632 -35.88 13.06 -49.96
N GLU A 633 -36.45 13.69 -48.94
CA GLU A 633 -37.81 14.24 -49.03
C GLU A 633 -37.77 15.59 -49.76
N SER A 634 -38.70 15.79 -50.67
CA SER A 634 -38.78 16.93 -51.59
C SER A 634 -38.90 18.32 -50.94
N SER A 635 -38.90 18.40 -49.61
CA SER A 635 -39.06 19.64 -48.84
C SER A 635 -37.79 20.12 -48.11
N THR A 636 -36.66 19.40 -48.21
CA THR A 636 -35.42 19.72 -47.45
C THR A 636 -34.49 20.61 -48.28
N THR A 637 -34.10 21.75 -47.72
CA THR A 637 -33.20 22.75 -48.33
C THR A 637 -31.76 22.27 -48.50
N ARG A 638 -31.34 21.19 -47.82
CA ARG A 638 -30.00 20.60 -47.91
C ARG A 638 -30.13 19.09 -47.77
N CYS A 639 -30.07 18.37 -48.86
CA CYS A 639 -30.15 16.92 -48.86
C CYS A 639 -28.75 16.29 -48.99
N LEU A 640 -28.43 15.33 -48.13
CA LEU A 640 -27.24 14.52 -48.18
C LEU A 640 -27.54 13.21 -48.92
N GLU A 641 -27.37 13.19 -50.23
CA GLU A 641 -27.72 12.07 -51.11
C GLU A 641 -26.71 10.93 -51.04
N THR A 642 -25.46 11.18 -50.63
CA THR A 642 -24.37 10.20 -50.66
C THR A 642 -23.57 10.22 -49.38
N GLY A 643 -22.94 9.09 -49.04
CA GLY A 643 -22.00 9.03 -47.92
C GLY A 643 -20.84 10.04 -48.06
N ALA A 644 -20.38 10.35 -49.28
CA ALA A 644 -19.37 11.37 -49.54
C ALA A 644 -19.83 12.77 -49.13
N ALA A 645 -21.11 13.13 -49.40
CA ALA A 645 -21.67 14.41 -48.94
C ALA A 645 -21.75 14.52 -47.43
N VAL A 646 -21.95 13.36 -46.69
CA VAL A 646 -21.89 13.33 -45.26
C VAL A 646 -20.47 13.56 -44.75
N LEU A 647 -19.46 12.95 -45.36
CA LEU A 647 -18.06 13.17 -45.00
C LEU A 647 -17.60 14.61 -45.21
N GLU A 648 -18.03 15.22 -46.30
CA GLU A 648 -17.77 16.64 -46.63
C GLU A 648 -18.39 17.58 -45.58
N LEU A 649 -19.62 17.30 -45.13
CA LEU A 649 -20.26 18.11 -44.08
C LEU A 649 -19.47 18.16 -42.77
N TYR A 650 -18.79 17.07 -42.40
CA TYR A 650 -17.97 16.98 -41.18
C TYR A 650 -16.48 17.24 -41.44
N ALA A 651 -16.07 17.56 -42.66
CA ALA A 651 -14.68 17.73 -43.12
C ALA A 651 -13.81 16.44 -42.84
N PHE A 652 -14.40 15.26 -43.14
CA PHE A 652 -13.75 13.96 -43.00
C PHE A 652 -13.47 13.29 -44.34
N GLU A 653 -13.58 13.98 -45.46
CA GLU A 653 -13.35 13.44 -46.81
C GLU A 653 -11.95 12.87 -47.01
N ASP A 654 -10.94 13.49 -46.41
CA ASP A 654 -9.53 13.09 -46.51
C ASP A 654 -9.11 12.07 -45.44
N VAL A 655 -10.03 11.66 -44.56
CA VAL A 655 -9.73 10.77 -43.43
C VAL A 655 -9.49 9.35 -43.90
N LYS A 656 -8.26 8.85 -43.71
CA LYS A 656 -7.89 7.44 -43.96
C LYS A 656 -7.92 6.66 -42.65
N VAL A 657 -8.88 5.73 -42.51
CA VAL A 657 -9.12 4.96 -41.28
C VAL A 657 -7.86 4.33 -40.74
N GLY A 658 -7.03 3.70 -41.59
CA GLY A 658 -5.77 3.08 -41.17
C GLY A 658 -4.77 4.07 -40.54
N ILE A 659 -4.73 5.31 -41.06
CA ILE A 659 -3.87 6.39 -40.51
C ILE A 659 -4.38 6.79 -39.11
N GLN A 660 -5.69 6.90 -38.93
CA GLN A 660 -6.28 7.27 -37.64
C GLN A 660 -6.02 6.21 -36.57
N ILE A 661 -6.17 4.95 -36.91
CA ILE A 661 -5.83 3.81 -35.99
C ILE A 661 -4.34 3.87 -35.62
N MET A 662 -3.46 4.06 -36.61
CA MET A 662 -2.03 4.18 -36.37
C MET A 662 -1.70 5.39 -35.48
N ALA A 663 -2.33 6.54 -35.72
CA ALA A 663 -2.15 7.74 -34.90
C ALA A 663 -2.58 7.51 -33.43
N GLN A 664 -3.69 6.79 -33.20
CA GLN A 664 -4.11 6.38 -31.87
C GLN A 664 -3.07 5.51 -31.15
N TYR A 665 -2.49 4.52 -31.83
CA TYR A 665 -1.45 3.70 -31.21
C TYR A 665 -0.17 4.49 -30.94
N LEU A 666 0.23 5.40 -31.81
CA LEU A 666 1.38 6.30 -31.56
C LEU A 666 1.12 7.24 -30.38
N LEU A 667 -0.07 7.83 -30.31
CA LEU A 667 -0.50 8.65 -29.18
C LEU A 667 -0.49 7.83 -27.87
N GLN A 668 -1.03 6.61 -27.90
CA GLN A 668 -1.01 5.68 -26.76
C GLN A 668 0.41 5.42 -26.25
N ILE A 669 1.36 5.15 -27.14
CA ILE A 669 2.77 4.92 -26.79
C ILE A 669 3.34 6.17 -26.10
N GLY A 670 3.07 7.36 -26.66
CA GLY A 670 3.47 8.63 -26.05
C GLY A 670 2.89 8.84 -24.66
N ILE A 671 1.60 8.58 -24.47
CA ILE A 671 0.92 8.68 -23.18
C ILE A 671 1.53 7.69 -22.17
N HIS A 672 1.78 6.44 -22.57
CA HIS A 672 2.42 5.45 -21.71
C HIS A 672 3.84 5.86 -21.29
N PHE A 673 4.61 6.46 -22.19
CA PHE A 673 5.93 7.00 -21.86
C PHE A 673 5.85 8.07 -20.77
N PHE A 674 4.92 9.02 -20.89
CA PHE A 674 4.71 10.05 -19.86
C PHE A 674 4.17 9.45 -18.56
N ALA A 675 3.26 8.48 -18.61
CA ALA A 675 2.71 7.80 -17.44
C ALA A 675 3.79 7.03 -16.67
N PHE A 676 4.67 6.33 -17.37
CA PHE A 676 5.80 5.63 -16.78
C PHE A 676 6.78 6.61 -16.09
N ASN A 677 7.14 7.71 -16.75
CA ASN A 677 8.01 8.72 -16.15
C ASN A 677 7.36 9.43 -14.96
N ALA A 678 6.06 9.73 -15.04
CA ALA A 678 5.31 10.29 -13.92
C ALA A 678 5.32 9.34 -12.71
N LEU A 679 5.05 8.05 -12.93
CA LEU A 679 5.09 7.05 -11.88
C LEU A 679 6.48 6.96 -11.23
N ARG A 680 7.55 6.99 -12.02
CA ARG A 680 8.93 6.97 -11.53
C ARG A 680 9.26 8.21 -10.68
N ARG A 681 8.81 9.40 -11.09
CA ARG A 681 9.08 10.67 -10.41
C ARG A 681 8.25 10.85 -9.14
N THR A 682 7.02 10.37 -9.11
CA THR A 682 6.12 10.49 -7.94
C THR A 682 6.36 9.42 -6.89
N SER A 683 7.22 8.42 -7.15
CA SER A 683 7.61 7.43 -6.16
C SER A 683 8.52 8.05 -5.09
N LYS A 684 8.38 7.59 -3.84
CA LYS A 684 9.25 8.01 -2.75
C LYS A 684 10.70 7.70 -3.10
N GLN A 685 11.54 8.70 -3.08
CA GLN A 685 12.99 8.58 -3.22
C GLN A 685 13.62 8.74 -1.84
N TYR A 686 14.63 7.94 -1.54
CA TYR A 686 15.38 7.99 -0.30
C TYR A 686 16.77 8.57 -0.55
N MET A 687 17.37 9.14 0.50
CA MET A 687 18.74 9.63 0.45
C MET A 687 19.71 8.48 0.17
N PRO A 688 20.74 8.67 -0.69
CA PRO A 688 21.77 7.67 -0.88
C PRO A 688 22.53 7.44 0.42
N LEU A 689 22.94 6.20 0.68
CA LEU A 689 23.66 5.85 1.90
C LEU A 689 25.03 6.54 1.97
N SER A 690 25.67 6.79 0.84
CA SER A 690 26.93 7.53 0.72
C SER A 690 26.85 8.98 1.21
N ALA A 691 25.68 9.60 1.20
CA ALA A 691 25.50 10.97 1.72
C ALA A 691 25.66 11.08 3.25
N LEU A 692 25.80 9.94 3.95
CA LEU A 692 25.91 9.85 5.41
C LEU A 692 27.33 9.61 5.91
N THR A 693 28.27 9.35 5.03
CA THR A 693 29.69 9.29 5.38
C THR A 693 30.18 10.73 5.52
N GLY A 694 29.98 11.31 6.72
CA GLY A 694 30.55 12.61 7.06
C GLY A 694 32.05 12.56 6.88
N ASN A 695 32.52 13.40 5.99
CA ASN A 695 33.92 13.66 5.78
C ASN A 695 34.60 13.97 7.13
N ARG A 696 35.63 13.25 7.50
CA ARG A 696 36.43 13.51 8.70
C ARG A 696 37.26 14.79 8.58
N ASP A 697 37.33 15.39 7.41
CA ASP A 697 38.07 16.60 7.14
C ASP A 697 37.15 17.63 6.47
N GLY A 698 37.10 18.83 7.11
CA GLY A 698 36.33 19.94 6.58
C GLY A 698 36.91 20.40 5.24
N ASP A 699 36.13 20.22 4.20
CA ASP A 699 36.21 21.05 3.00
C ASP A 699 34.83 20.99 2.30
N ASP A 700 34.26 22.18 2.12
CA ASP A 700 33.06 22.44 1.35
C ASP A 700 33.33 22.16 -0.14
N ASP A 701 32.80 21.09 -0.71
CA ASP A 701 32.83 20.88 -2.17
C ASP A 701 31.40 20.90 -2.74
N PRO A 702 31.05 21.91 -3.56
CA PRO A 702 29.68 22.11 -4.08
C PRO A 702 29.35 21.27 -5.32
N VAL A 703 30.07 20.19 -5.63
CA VAL A 703 29.99 19.48 -6.93
C VAL A 703 28.94 18.34 -6.97
N ALA A 704 28.33 17.94 -5.85
CA ALA A 704 27.44 16.76 -5.79
C ALA A 704 26.01 16.95 -6.35
N LYS A 705 25.73 18.01 -7.13
CA LYS A 705 24.38 18.27 -7.67
C LYS A 705 24.11 17.77 -9.11
N LYS A 706 25.05 17.12 -9.79
CA LYS A 706 24.91 16.86 -11.25
C LYS A 706 24.77 15.41 -11.72
N ASP A 707 24.98 14.37 -10.91
CA ASP A 707 25.03 12.98 -11.44
C ASP A 707 23.89 12.07 -10.99
N PHE A 708 22.68 12.55 -10.83
CA PHE A 708 21.49 11.72 -10.58
C PHE A 708 20.57 11.58 -11.80
N GLN A 709 21.13 11.21 -12.94
CA GLN A 709 20.38 10.64 -14.07
C GLN A 709 21.05 9.33 -14.46
N THR A 710 20.46 8.21 -14.19
CA THR A 710 20.79 6.85 -14.58
C THR A 710 21.15 5.93 -13.39
N VAL A 711 20.15 5.28 -12.82
CA VAL A 711 20.11 3.81 -12.63
C VAL A 711 18.63 3.37 -12.61
#